data_90eb7e29b0f5c26ee911df28c398d996
#
_entry.id   90eb7e29b0f5c26ee911df28c398d996
#
_cell.length_a   1.000
_cell.length_b   1.000
_cell.length_c   1.000
_cell.angle_alpha   90.00
_cell.angle_beta   90.00
_cell.angle_gamma   90.00
#
_symmetry.space_group_name_H-M   'P 1'
#
loop_
_entity.id
_entity.type
_entity.pdbx_description
1 polymer ?
#
loop_
_entity_poly.entity_id
_entity_poly.type
_entity_poly.pdbx_seq_one_letter_code
_entity_poly.pdbx_strand_id
1 'polypeptide(L)'
;MSIVAKLFIGREERELHYVDLDYERYTRKTGRPSSEVMGGFIQLCFVPKGDEDFYLNWAFSDRMEDKDVAFPNSLYTIKDGEIAFYEGDFNGRILFKYKFNDCTIISYRESFSNKWGMETEIVLSAGIQRYKTNHPFIKQWNEKKNASLVKKGMKKRKEMPSIPKKQNKKRTPAITSIAWVDVQKQAIKETGYKTSVGLKINFENENGGKVKLRVKKKDGTDFDNQTKEILIEESVQGDVLFVKDIEIKEAWEKNVKKGKINKLVVTAEYNGKEKKSESLHILSESKVLVNFRVHEKYKGEFGFDWIRVGDTGKKGDTKYKDIIGKYNRGKRFVQSNAEYTKLQNKFERFSHPVKKGEDYTIPILTLLPDKKAVFSLNVEILNTMPKKVELKYDKTYFKLNKDEISYKKIGKKTLKDYLEVKCIKEFASDQYIEVEADGELSGKLKILANDKPHRYRADIAFVNVTTKLGRKPKTGKSSKGQSEFTKYFNQALANANYEVVDLDLSTDIQFNRKYSSKGALIDADENHFQDYLNNALKSRKKKDYTKYYKIYFIDEDGGGLYGMAYDIPAPKNSRSVIVLKAGLEDSTLAHETFHAMGLYHTFDNNSEFTFKEDKTNNIMDYSDMSFDKIPVVSTYHWQWGIIHNNIEKE
;
A
#
# COMPACT_ATOMS: atom_id res chain seq x y z
N MET A 1 -23.62 -30.52 1.91
CA MET A 1 -23.85 -30.25 3.34
C MET A 1 -23.65 -28.78 3.55
N SER A 2 -24.69 -28.00 3.90
CA SER A 2 -24.57 -26.59 4.22
C SER A 2 -24.00 -26.42 5.64
N ILE A 3 -23.21 -25.44 5.85
CA ILE A 3 -22.67 -25.09 7.17
C ILE A 3 -23.01 -23.61 7.41
N VAL A 4 -23.59 -23.31 8.56
CA VAL A 4 -23.90 -21.96 8.99
C VAL A 4 -23.12 -21.63 10.26
N ALA A 5 -22.79 -20.34 10.48
CA ALA A 5 -21.98 -19.91 11.60
C ALA A 5 -22.67 -18.80 12.40
N LYS A 6 -22.49 -18.80 13.71
CA LYS A 6 -23.00 -17.77 14.62
C LYS A 6 -21.92 -17.30 15.57
N LEU A 7 -21.79 -15.99 15.70
CA LEU A 7 -20.90 -15.31 16.65
C LEU A 7 -21.62 -15.11 17.98
N PHE A 8 -20.89 -15.32 19.08
CA PHE A 8 -21.33 -15.03 20.43
C PHE A 8 -20.27 -14.20 21.18
N ILE A 9 -20.67 -13.02 21.68
CA ILE A 9 -19.81 -12.15 22.51
C ILE A 9 -20.66 -11.61 23.66
N GLY A 10 -20.45 -12.15 24.87
CA GLY A 10 -21.26 -11.82 26.02
C GLY A 10 -22.72 -12.26 25.83
N ARG A 11 -23.64 -11.30 25.71
CA ARG A 11 -25.07 -11.56 25.42
C ARG A 11 -25.43 -11.34 23.96
N GLU A 12 -24.48 -10.84 23.16
CA GLU A 12 -24.68 -10.56 21.75
C GLU A 12 -24.52 -11.80 20.89
N GLU A 13 -25.46 -11.99 19.96
CA GLU A 13 -25.45 -13.07 18.96
C GLU A 13 -25.65 -12.50 17.57
N ARG A 14 -24.79 -12.93 16.61
CA ARG A 14 -24.91 -12.55 15.19
C ARG A 14 -24.77 -13.77 14.30
N GLU A 15 -25.68 -13.94 13.37
CA GLU A 15 -25.55 -14.91 12.28
C GLU A 15 -24.54 -14.38 11.28
N LEU A 16 -23.59 -15.23 10.92
CA LEU A 16 -22.47 -14.83 10.09
C LEU A 16 -22.67 -15.24 8.64
N HIS A 17 -22.56 -14.29 7.74
CA HIS A 17 -22.49 -14.53 6.30
C HIS A 17 -21.12 -15.01 5.88
N TYR A 18 -20.10 -14.59 6.61
CA TYR A 18 -18.72 -14.86 6.28
C TYR A 18 -17.84 -14.92 7.53
N VAL A 19 -16.92 -15.88 7.53
CA VAL A 19 -15.86 -16.01 8.56
C VAL A 19 -14.56 -16.36 7.84
N ASP A 20 -13.52 -15.57 8.06
CA ASP A 20 -12.16 -15.88 7.62
C ASP A 20 -11.21 -15.87 8.82
N LEU A 21 -10.35 -16.88 8.87
CA LEU A 21 -9.38 -17.11 9.93
C LEU A 21 -8.03 -17.31 9.27
N ASP A 22 -7.16 -16.34 9.37
CA ASP A 22 -5.88 -16.34 8.69
C ASP A 22 -4.70 -16.51 9.66
N TYR A 23 -3.86 -17.50 9.36
CA TYR A 23 -2.61 -17.79 10.05
C TYR A 23 -1.52 -18.05 9.04
N GLU A 24 -0.40 -17.39 9.17
CA GLU A 24 0.73 -17.55 8.25
C GLU A 24 2.06 -17.78 8.97
N ARG A 25 3.00 -18.32 8.25
CA ARG A 25 4.42 -18.40 8.63
C ARG A 25 5.29 -18.07 7.44
N TYR A 26 6.37 -17.38 7.66
CA TYR A 26 7.40 -17.30 6.65
C TYR A 26 8.03 -18.66 6.42
N THR A 27 8.33 -18.98 5.17
CA THR A 27 9.01 -20.22 4.78
C THR A 27 10.34 -19.90 4.11
N ARG A 28 11.31 -20.79 4.29
CA ARG A 28 12.57 -20.78 3.53
C ARG A 28 12.30 -21.33 2.12
N LYS A 29 13.26 -21.14 1.19
CA LYS A 29 13.18 -21.69 -0.18
C LYS A 29 12.94 -23.21 -0.22
N THR A 30 13.27 -23.93 0.84
CA THR A 30 13.04 -25.38 1.00
C THR A 30 11.63 -25.71 1.50
N GLY A 31 10.73 -24.73 1.67
CA GLY A 31 9.40 -24.93 2.24
C GLY A 31 9.37 -25.06 3.77
N ARG A 32 10.53 -25.05 4.45
CA ARG A 32 10.58 -25.16 5.91
C ARG A 32 10.16 -23.83 6.56
N PRO A 33 9.23 -23.85 7.56
CA PRO A 33 8.87 -22.65 8.32
C PRO A 33 10.09 -21.96 8.94
N SER A 34 10.15 -20.63 8.85
CA SER A 34 11.25 -19.79 9.34
C SER A 34 10.81 -18.71 10.33
N SER A 35 9.52 -18.62 10.62
CA SER A 35 8.95 -17.77 11.65
C SER A 35 8.00 -18.54 12.56
N GLU A 36 7.64 -17.95 13.69
CA GLU A 36 6.47 -18.34 14.45
C GLU A 36 5.18 -18.10 13.65
N VAL A 37 4.05 -18.62 14.13
CA VAL A 37 2.75 -18.37 13.52
C VAL A 37 2.40 -16.90 13.70
N MET A 38 2.08 -16.23 12.61
CA MET A 38 1.62 -14.83 12.56
C MET A 38 0.16 -14.77 12.13
N GLY A 39 -0.44 -13.58 12.12
CA GLY A 39 -1.84 -13.40 11.77
C GLY A 39 -2.76 -13.65 12.96
N GLY A 40 -3.66 -14.61 12.81
CA GLY A 40 -4.71 -14.88 13.79
C GLY A 40 -5.68 -13.71 13.90
N PHE A 41 -5.98 -13.08 12.77
CA PHE A 41 -7.09 -12.15 12.64
C PHE A 41 -8.36 -12.93 12.29
N ILE A 42 -9.50 -12.48 12.82
CA ILE A 42 -10.79 -13.09 12.58
C ILE A 42 -11.63 -12.05 11.84
N GLN A 43 -11.84 -12.24 10.56
CA GLN A 43 -12.69 -11.38 9.76
C GLN A 43 -14.10 -11.96 9.69
N LEU A 44 -15.09 -11.14 10.02
CA LEU A 44 -16.49 -11.53 10.14
C LEU A 44 -17.37 -10.58 9.34
N CYS A 45 -18.43 -11.11 8.72
CA CYS A 45 -19.48 -10.33 8.09
C CYS A 45 -20.86 -10.83 8.56
N PHE A 46 -21.75 -9.90 8.90
CA PHE A 46 -23.11 -10.18 9.34
C PHE A 46 -24.08 -9.05 8.97
N VAL A 47 -25.39 -9.34 8.97
CA VAL A 47 -26.42 -8.31 8.78
C VAL A 47 -26.65 -7.58 10.12
N PRO A 48 -26.61 -6.24 10.15
CA PRO A 48 -26.93 -5.49 11.35
C PRO A 48 -28.39 -5.68 11.76
N LYS A 49 -28.62 -5.74 13.07
CA LYS A 49 -29.98 -5.89 13.64
C LYS A 49 -30.64 -4.56 14.00
N GLY A 50 -30.00 -3.42 13.67
CA GLY A 50 -30.48 -2.09 14.04
C GLY A 50 -30.04 -1.63 15.44
N ASP A 51 -29.24 -2.43 16.14
CA ASP A 51 -28.62 -2.12 17.44
C ASP A 51 -27.13 -2.50 17.39
N GLU A 52 -26.38 -1.71 16.64
CA GLU A 52 -24.95 -1.91 16.45
C GLU A 52 -24.11 -1.11 17.48
N ASP A 53 -24.75 -0.43 18.42
CA ASP A 53 -24.07 0.36 19.46
C ASP A 53 -23.07 -0.47 20.25
N PHE A 54 -23.35 -1.76 20.47
CA PHE A 54 -22.41 -2.67 21.13
C PHE A 54 -21.07 -2.76 20.39
N TYR A 55 -21.09 -2.97 19.07
CA TYR A 55 -19.88 -3.12 18.25
C TYR A 55 -19.20 -1.77 18.00
N LEU A 56 -19.98 -0.72 17.77
CA LEU A 56 -19.48 0.65 17.61
C LEU A 56 -18.80 1.15 18.88
N ASN A 57 -19.45 0.99 20.04
CA ASN A 57 -18.87 1.38 21.32
C ASN A 57 -17.61 0.54 21.63
N TRP A 58 -17.59 -0.73 21.24
CA TRP A 58 -16.40 -1.55 21.40
C TRP A 58 -15.26 -1.12 20.46
N ALA A 59 -15.58 -0.78 19.20
CA ALA A 59 -14.62 -0.32 18.20
C ALA A 59 -14.03 1.07 18.53
N PHE A 60 -14.87 1.97 19.11
CA PHE A 60 -14.49 3.35 19.42
C PHE A 60 -14.08 3.55 20.88
N SER A 61 -14.06 2.50 21.71
CA SER A 61 -13.63 2.62 23.10
C SER A 61 -12.16 3.02 23.19
N ASP A 62 -11.93 4.33 23.17
CA ASP A 62 -10.68 4.95 23.55
C ASP A 62 -10.43 4.76 25.05
N ARG A 63 -9.16 4.78 25.44
CA ARG A 63 -8.63 4.72 26.78
C ARG A 63 -9.66 4.92 27.90
N MET A 64 -10.00 3.89 28.60
CA MET A 64 -10.38 4.10 30.01
C MET A 64 -9.12 4.52 30.76
N GLU A 65 -9.09 5.76 31.25
CA GLU A 65 -8.14 6.21 32.26
C GLU A 65 -8.45 5.48 33.55
N ASP A 66 -8.02 4.25 33.67
CA ASP A 66 -8.02 3.53 34.95
C ASP A 66 -6.66 3.80 35.61
N LYS A 67 -6.66 4.76 36.52
CA LYS A 67 -5.47 5.22 37.26
C LYS A 67 -4.87 4.17 38.19
N ASP A 68 -5.52 3.00 38.35
CA ASP A 68 -5.16 1.98 39.33
C ASP A 68 -4.61 0.67 38.76
N VAL A 69 -4.35 0.58 37.44
CA VAL A 69 -3.77 -0.62 36.86
C VAL A 69 -2.29 -0.43 36.55
N ALA A 70 -1.45 -1.18 37.30
CA ALA A 70 0.01 -1.16 37.23
C ALA A 70 0.63 -1.67 35.87
N PHE A 71 -0.11 -1.65 34.76
CA PHE A 71 0.37 -2.04 33.43
C PHE A 71 -0.08 -1.06 32.37
N PRO A 72 0.86 -0.32 31.74
CA PRO A 72 0.54 0.70 30.73
C PRO A 72 0.14 0.15 29.35
N ASN A 73 -0.28 -1.12 29.22
CA ASN A 73 -0.50 -1.78 27.91
C ASN A 73 -1.94 -2.19 27.62
N SER A 74 -2.94 -1.86 28.44
CA SER A 74 -4.35 -2.12 28.11
C SER A 74 -4.98 -0.89 27.45
N LEU A 75 -4.53 -0.58 26.22
CA LEU A 75 -5.04 0.54 25.42
C LEU A 75 -6.43 0.28 24.81
N TYR A 76 -7.01 -0.92 24.98
CA TYR A 76 -8.22 -1.33 24.26
C TYR A 76 -9.20 -2.07 25.16
N THR A 77 -10.50 -1.87 24.95
CA THR A 77 -11.53 -2.71 25.56
C THR A 77 -11.46 -4.11 24.98
N ILE A 78 -11.22 -5.11 25.82
CA ILE A 78 -11.11 -6.51 25.42
C ILE A 78 -12.35 -7.30 25.81
N LYS A 79 -12.79 -8.21 24.95
CA LYS A 79 -13.93 -9.09 25.15
C LYS A 79 -13.60 -10.54 24.80
N ASP A 80 -14.30 -11.47 25.41
CA ASP A 80 -14.23 -12.90 25.10
C ASP A 80 -15.43 -13.29 24.24
N GLY A 81 -15.23 -14.28 23.36
CA GLY A 81 -16.30 -14.79 22.52
C GLY A 81 -16.02 -16.14 21.90
N GLU A 82 -17.00 -16.61 21.13
CA GLU A 82 -16.88 -17.82 20.35
C GLU A 82 -17.67 -17.73 19.03
N ILE A 83 -17.23 -18.49 18.04
CA ILE A 83 -17.96 -18.73 16.80
C ILE A 83 -18.35 -20.22 16.79
N ALA A 84 -19.64 -20.50 16.72
CA ALA A 84 -20.15 -21.84 16.58
C ALA A 84 -20.57 -22.13 15.14
N PHE A 85 -20.16 -23.27 14.60
CA PHE A 85 -20.48 -23.74 13.27
C PHE A 85 -21.47 -24.90 13.37
N TYR A 86 -22.58 -24.80 12.66
CA TYR A 86 -23.70 -25.72 12.70
C TYR A 86 -23.87 -26.47 11.38
N GLU A 87 -24.32 -27.70 11.45
CA GLU A 87 -24.67 -28.51 10.30
C GLU A 87 -26.10 -28.19 9.84
N GLY A 88 -26.27 -27.81 8.57
CA GLY A 88 -27.58 -27.54 7.98
C GLY A 88 -28.08 -26.13 8.28
N ASP A 89 -28.60 -25.91 9.47
CA ASP A 89 -29.15 -24.65 9.99
C ASP A 89 -28.76 -24.43 11.47
N PHE A 90 -29.23 -23.35 12.08
CA PHE A 90 -28.89 -22.99 13.45
C PHE A 90 -29.54 -23.90 14.52
N ASN A 91 -30.46 -24.81 14.15
CA ASN A 91 -31.02 -25.85 15.03
C ASN A 91 -30.24 -27.18 14.84
N GLY A 92 -29.36 -27.25 13.87
CA GLY A 92 -28.53 -28.39 13.58
C GLY A 92 -27.47 -28.69 14.62
N ARG A 93 -26.77 -29.80 14.44
CA ARG A 93 -25.68 -30.19 15.34
C ARG A 93 -24.52 -29.22 15.24
N ILE A 94 -23.98 -28.80 16.39
CA ILE A 94 -22.72 -28.01 16.43
C ILE A 94 -21.58 -28.91 15.96
N LEU A 95 -20.96 -28.55 14.85
CA LEU A 95 -19.81 -29.26 14.28
C LEU A 95 -18.55 -28.95 15.07
N PHE A 96 -18.33 -27.70 15.39
CA PHE A 96 -17.22 -27.21 16.20
C PHE A 96 -17.43 -25.77 16.66
N LYS A 97 -16.63 -25.37 17.66
CA LYS A 97 -16.56 -24.00 18.17
C LYS A 97 -15.15 -23.46 18.06
N TYR A 98 -15.05 -22.24 17.63
CA TYR A 98 -13.84 -21.45 17.65
C TYR A 98 -13.93 -20.43 18.78
N LYS A 99 -13.10 -20.56 19.82
CA LYS A 99 -13.12 -19.69 20.99
C LYS A 99 -11.98 -18.71 20.96
N PHE A 100 -12.26 -17.48 21.37
CA PHE A 100 -11.25 -16.45 21.49
C PHE A 100 -11.41 -15.67 22.80
N ASN A 101 -10.28 -15.25 23.38
CA ASN A 101 -10.22 -14.45 24.59
C ASN A 101 -9.34 -13.23 24.38
N ASP A 102 -9.52 -12.23 25.25
CA ASP A 102 -8.79 -10.95 25.20
C ASP A 102 -8.82 -10.35 23.80
N CYS A 103 -10.00 -10.20 23.22
CA CYS A 103 -10.19 -9.80 21.83
C CYS A 103 -10.59 -8.32 21.73
N THR A 104 -10.06 -7.62 20.74
CA THR A 104 -10.48 -6.25 20.37
C THR A 104 -10.85 -6.16 18.90
N ILE A 105 -11.71 -5.19 18.56
CA ILE A 105 -12.00 -4.84 17.16
C ILE A 105 -10.87 -3.95 16.65
N ILE A 106 -10.27 -4.33 15.52
CA ILE A 106 -9.23 -3.56 14.84
C ILE A 106 -9.71 -2.93 13.53
N SER A 107 -10.87 -3.35 13.04
CA SER A 107 -11.55 -2.74 11.89
C SER A 107 -13.04 -2.95 12.01
N TYR A 108 -13.82 -1.92 11.75
CA TYR A 108 -15.27 -1.94 11.70
C TYR A 108 -15.72 -1.22 10.42
N ARG A 109 -16.58 -1.84 9.66
CA ARG A 109 -17.13 -1.29 8.42
C ARG A 109 -18.59 -1.66 8.27
N GLU A 110 -19.44 -0.68 7.97
CA GLU A 110 -20.78 -0.90 7.47
C GLU A 110 -20.88 -0.53 6.01
N SER A 111 -21.59 -1.31 5.25
CA SER A 111 -21.85 -1.07 3.83
C SER A 111 -23.32 -1.32 3.52
N PHE A 112 -23.89 -0.49 2.65
CA PHE A 112 -25.23 -0.65 2.15
C PHE A 112 -25.22 -0.81 0.63
N SER A 113 -25.99 -1.76 0.16
CA SER A 113 -26.25 -1.94 -1.26
C SER A 113 -27.74 -2.22 -1.47
N ASN A 114 -28.34 -1.58 -2.47
CA ASN A 114 -29.74 -1.82 -2.84
C ASN A 114 -30.00 -3.28 -3.27
N LYS A 115 -28.97 -4.00 -3.66
CA LYS A 115 -29.05 -5.40 -4.10
C LYS A 115 -28.84 -6.39 -2.96
N TRP A 116 -27.97 -6.10 -1.99
CA TRP A 116 -27.55 -7.02 -0.94
C TRP A 116 -27.98 -6.59 0.47
N GLY A 117 -28.59 -5.39 0.59
CA GLY A 117 -28.96 -4.83 1.89
C GLY A 117 -27.78 -4.21 2.62
N MET A 118 -27.90 -4.18 3.92
CA MET A 118 -26.88 -3.64 4.81
C MET A 118 -26.03 -4.77 5.41
N GLU A 119 -24.72 -4.60 5.42
CA GLU A 119 -23.76 -5.58 5.95
C GLU A 119 -22.76 -4.88 6.86
N THR A 120 -22.42 -5.55 7.96
CA THR A 120 -21.37 -5.12 8.89
C THR A 120 -20.20 -6.08 8.80
N GLU A 121 -19.02 -5.57 8.47
CA GLU A 121 -17.75 -6.29 8.50
C GLU A 121 -16.94 -5.84 9.70
N ILE A 122 -16.43 -6.78 10.49
CA ILE A 122 -15.51 -6.52 11.59
C ILE A 122 -14.27 -7.41 11.46
N VAL A 123 -13.12 -6.86 11.84
CA VAL A 123 -11.88 -7.63 12.00
C VAL A 123 -11.50 -7.62 13.46
N LEU A 124 -11.39 -8.82 14.04
CA LEU A 124 -11.06 -9.04 15.43
C LEU A 124 -9.60 -9.45 15.57
N SER A 125 -8.93 -8.90 16.59
CA SER A 125 -7.61 -9.34 17.04
C SER A 125 -7.71 -9.93 18.43
N ALA A 126 -7.73 -11.24 18.51
CA ALA A 126 -7.81 -11.96 19.78
C ALA A 126 -6.41 -12.30 20.30
N GLY A 127 -6.20 -12.10 21.62
CA GLY A 127 -4.96 -12.46 22.29
C GLY A 127 -4.76 -13.96 22.44
N ILE A 128 -5.85 -14.71 22.62
CA ILE A 128 -5.85 -16.18 22.71
C ILE A 128 -6.93 -16.74 21.82
N GLN A 129 -6.59 -17.76 21.04
CA GLN A 129 -7.52 -18.43 20.13
C GLN A 129 -7.44 -19.94 20.30
N ARG A 130 -8.58 -20.62 20.27
CA ARG A 130 -8.69 -22.07 20.44
C ARG A 130 -9.65 -22.66 19.41
N TYR A 131 -9.12 -23.54 18.59
CA TYR A 131 -9.88 -24.33 17.62
C TYR A 131 -9.74 -25.80 17.93
N LYS A 132 -10.80 -26.44 18.43
CA LYS A 132 -10.89 -27.89 18.72
C LYS A 132 -9.71 -28.54 19.47
N THR A 133 -8.58 -27.88 19.63
CA THR A 133 -7.35 -28.43 20.18
C THR A 133 -7.07 -27.90 21.59
N ASN A 134 -6.30 -28.65 22.36
CA ASN A 134 -5.82 -28.23 23.67
C ASN A 134 -4.66 -27.20 23.61
N HIS A 135 -4.16 -26.88 22.41
CA HIS A 135 -3.09 -25.93 22.21
C HIS A 135 -3.63 -24.60 21.67
N PRO A 136 -3.74 -23.57 22.51
CA PRO A 136 -4.18 -22.26 22.06
C PRO A 136 -3.09 -21.56 21.23
N PHE A 137 -3.51 -20.79 20.23
CA PHE A 137 -2.66 -19.78 19.62
C PHE A 137 -2.70 -18.54 20.52
N ILE A 138 -1.53 -18.08 20.98
CA ILE A 138 -1.39 -16.94 21.88
C ILE A 138 -0.51 -15.89 21.21
N LYS A 139 -1.03 -14.68 21.05
CA LYS A 139 -0.27 -13.55 20.50
C LYS A 139 0.73 -13.02 21.53
N GLN A 140 1.91 -12.61 21.06
CA GLN A 140 3.00 -12.12 21.92
C GLN A 140 2.61 -10.98 22.88
N TRP A 141 1.71 -10.08 22.45
CA TRP A 141 1.23 -8.99 23.29
C TRP A 141 0.42 -9.47 24.52
N ASN A 142 -0.04 -10.72 24.51
CA ASN A 142 -0.85 -11.30 25.59
C ASN A 142 -0.13 -12.40 26.42
N GLU A 143 1.12 -12.75 26.09
CA GLU A 143 1.87 -13.83 26.75
C GLU A 143 2.07 -13.59 28.26
N LYS A 144 2.33 -12.35 28.66
CA LYS A 144 2.57 -12.00 30.08
C LYS A 144 1.33 -12.17 30.98
N LYS A 145 0.14 -11.94 30.44
CA LYS A 145 -1.14 -12.04 31.15
C LYS A 145 -1.57 -13.50 31.38
N ASN A 146 -1.08 -14.42 30.58
CA ASN A 146 -1.53 -15.82 30.51
C ASN A 146 -0.59 -16.85 31.09
N ALA A 147 0.57 -16.48 31.60
CA ALA A 147 1.47 -17.40 32.33
C ALA A 147 0.75 -18.14 33.49
N SER A 148 -0.26 -17.52 34.08
CA SER A 148 -1.11 -18.14 35.13
C SER A 148 -2.18 -19.08 34.58
N LEU A 149 -2.71 -18.85 33.38
CA LEU A 149 -3.76 -19.69 32.77
C LEU A 149 -3.20 -20.97 32.12
N VAL A 150 -2.00 -20.91 31.60
CA VAL A 150 -1.26 -22.09 31.10
C VAL A 150 -0.98 -23.04 32.29
N LYS A 151 -0.67 -22.51 33.46
CA LYS A 151 -0.51 -23.31 34.70
C LYS A 151 -1.84 -23.93 35.20
N LYS A 152 -3.00 -23.29 34.97
CA LYS A 152 -4.32 -23.85 35.39
C LYS A 152 -4.83 -24.91 34.43
N GLY A 153 -4.50 -24.85 33.12
CA GLY A 153 -4.87 -25.87 32.14
C GLY A 153 -4.14 -27.21 32.31
N MET A 154 -2.97 -27.20 32.99
CA MET A 154 -2.20 -28.42 33.28
C MET A 154 -2.64 -29.15 34.56
N LYS A 155 -3.57 -28.63 35.36
CA LYS A 155 -3.96 -29.22 36.66
C LYS A 155 -5.14 -30.19 36.63
N LYS A 156 -5.59 -30.68 35.45
CA LYS A 156 -6.59 -31.75 35.30
C LYS A 156 -6.02 -32.96 34.56
N ARG A 157 -4.92 -33.52 35.03
CA ARG A 157 -4.55 -34.91 34.78
C ARG A 157 -4.52 -35.64 36.12
N LYS A 158 -5.23 -36.77 36.18
CA LYS A 158 -5.33 -37.68 37.33
C LYS A 158 -3.93 -38.01 37.84
N GLU A 159 -3.82 -38.03 39.17
CA GLU A 159 -2.65 -38.48 39.92
C GLU A 159 -2.22 -39.88 39.46
N MET A 160 -1.00 -40.01 39.00
CA MET A 160 -0.24 -41.25 38.95
C MET A 160 0.81 -41.22 40.06
N PRO A 161 1.24 -42.37 40.60
CA PRO A 161 1.89 -42.47 41.90
C PRO A 161 3.24 -41.78 41.98
N SER A 162 3.53 -41.29 43.18
CA SER A 162 4.68 -40.52 43.57
C SER A 162 6.02 -41.12 43.18
N ILE A 163 6.75 -40.40 42.31
CA ILE A 163 8.22 -40.54 42.14
C ILE A 163 8.90 -39.56 43.09
N PRO A 164 10.03 -39.94 43.71
CA PRO A 164 10.63 -39.21 44.82
C PRO A 164 11.01 -37.76 44.46
N LYS A 165 10.78 -36.83 45.36
CA LYS A 165 11.16 -35.41 45.31
C LYS A 165 12.64 -35.27 44.91
N LYS A 166 12.91 -34.90 43.65
CA LYS A 166 14.20 -34.31 43.26
C LYS A 166 14.30 -32.94 43.93
N GLN A 167 15.34 -32.75 44.72
CA GLN A 167 15.73 -31.51 45.34
C GLN A 167 15.70 -30.35 44.37
N ASN A 168 15.12 -29.21 44.79
CA ASN A 168 15.21 -27.92 44.11
C ASN A 168 16.70 -27.57 43.84
N LYS A 169 17.18 -27.86 42.65
CA LYS A 169 18.39 -27.22 42.20
C LYS A 169 18.11 -25.74 42.02
N LYS A 170 18.75 -24.88 42.79
CA LYS A 170 18.79 -23.43 42.59
C LYS A 170 19.05 -23.19 41.09
N ARG A 171 18.10 -22.62 40.36
CA ARG A 171 18.32 -22.25 38.95
C ARG A 171 19.37 -21.15 38.93
N THR A 172 20.52 -21.46 38.32
CA THR A 172 21.63 -20.50 38.26
C THR A 172 21.35 -19.43 37.21
N PRO A 173 21.61 -18.16 37.52
CA PRO A 173 21.53 -17.07 36.56
C PRO A 173 22.39 -17.34 35.32
N ALA A 174 21.84 -17.06 34.14
CA ALA A 174 22.54 -17.31 32.89
C ALA A 174 22.11 -16.36 31.76
N ILE A 175 23.03 -16.13 30.82
CA ILE A 175 22.74 -15.47 29.55
C ILE A 175 22.06 -16.47 28.62
N THR A 176 20.85 -16.14 28.12
CA THR A 176 20.09 -17.00 27.19
C THR A 176 20.41 -16.69 25.73
N SER A 177 20.61 -15.40 25.37
CA SER A 177 21.00 -15.01 24.01
C SER A 177 21.74 -13.69 23.97
N ILE A 178 22.55 -13.50 22.91
CA ILE A 178 23.24 -12.25 22.58
C ILE A 178 23.00 -11.98 21.10
N ALA A 179 22.41 -10.83 20.77
CA ALA A 179 22.17 -10.40 19.40
C ALA A 179 22.80 -9.02 19.16
N TRP A 180 23.40 -8.84 17.99
CA TRP A 180 23.80 -7.53 17.52
C TRP A 180 22.55 -6.74 17.09
N VAL A 181 22.52 -5.44 17.41
CA VAL A 181 21.41 -4.56 17.08
C VAL A 181 21.91 -3.25 16.48
N ASP A 182 21.07 -2.62 15.66
CA ASP A 182 21.31 -1.27 15.17
C ASP A 182 20.93 -0.21 16.22
N VAL A 183 21.05 1.07 15.86
CA VAL A 183 20.71 2.21 16.72
C VAL A 183 19.22 2.29 17.05
N GLN A 184 18.35 1.61 16.29
CA GLN A 184 16.92 1.45 16.53
C GLN A 184 16.60 0.18 17.34
N LYS A 185 17.62 -0.52 17.84
CA LYS A 185 17.52 -1.80 18.59
C LYS A 185 16.96 -2.97 17.78
N GLN A 186 17.01 -2.91 16.45
CA GLN A 186 16.62 -4.02 15.57
C GLN A 186 17.80 -4.99 15.41
N ALA A 187 17.52 -6.30 15.42
CA ALA A 187 18.57 -7.31 15.26
C ALA A 187 19.20 -7.23 13.86
N ILE A 188 20.53 -7.22 13.81
CA ILE A 188 21.33 -7.14 12.60
C ILE A 188 22.36 -8.28 12.51
N LYS A 189 22.70 -8.68 11.28
CA LYS A 189 23.78 -9.66 11.01
C LYS A 189 24.94 -9.04 10.22
N GLU A 190 24.70 -7.85 9.67
CA GLU A 190 25.64 -7.09 8.84
C GLU A 190 25.60 -5.62 9.23
N THR A 191 26.75 -4.95 9.10
CA THR A 191 26.88 -3.48 9.26
C THR A 191 28.05 -2.99 8.43
N GLY A 192 28.21 -1.67 8.33
CA GLY A 192 29.34 -1.05 7.66
C GLY A 192 30.37 -0.48 8.63
N TYR A 193 31.49 0.00 8.09
CA TYR A 193 32.43 0.83 8.84
C TYR A 193 31.82 2.23 9.11
N LYS A 194 32.31 2.94 10.09
CA LYS A 194 31.81 4.25 10.54
C LYS A 194 30.37 4.23 11.07
N THR A 195 29.94 3.09 11.58
CA THR A 195 28.63 2.93 12.18
C THR A 195 28.74 2.65 13.67
N SER A 196 27.68 2.95 14.41
CA SER A 196 27.51 2.47 15.77
C SER A 196 26.51 1.32 15.79
N VAL A 197 26.87 0.27 16.50
CA VAL A 197 26.01 -0.89 16.74
C VAL A 197 25.87 -1.12 18.24
N GLY A 198 24.86 -1.89 18.64
CA GLY A 198 24.64 -2.27 20.02
C GLY A 198 24.54 -3.78 20.17
N LEU A 199 24.31 -4.20 21.41
CA LEU A 199 24.02 -5.58 21.77
C LEU A 199 22.72 -5.64 22.54
N LYS A 200 21.89 -6.62 22.23
CA LYS A 200 20.77 -7.05 23.06
C LYS A 200 21.12 -8.37 23.71
N ILE A 201 21.17 -8.37 25.03
CA ILE A 201 21.51 -9.56 25.84
C ILE A 201 20.29 -9.94 26.64
N ASN A 202 19.84 -11.19 26.52
CA ASN A 202 18.74 -11.72 27.32
C ASN A 202 19.29 -12.63 28.41
N PHE A 203 18.72 -12.52 29.60
CA PHE A 203 19.09 -13.27 30.79
C PHE A 203 17.94 -14.16 31.24
N GLU A 204 18.28 -15.19 31.98
CA GLU A 204 17.36 -16.08 32.69
C GLU A 204 17.76 -16.15 34.17
N ASN A 205 16.77 -15.97 35.07
CA ASN A 205 16.96 -15.96 36.51
C ASN A 205 18.04 -14.95 36.97
N GLU A 206 18.03 -13.75 36.38
CA GLU A 206 18.98 -12.70 36.70
C GLU A 206 18.91 -12.38 38.23
N ASN A 207 20.06 -12.02 38.79
CA ASN A 207 20.22 -11.73 40.24
C ASN A 207 20.94 -10.40 40.49
N GLY A 208 20.94 -9.49 39.51
CA GLY A 208 21.78 -8.31 39.52
C GLY A 208 23.25 -8.64 39.18
N GLY A 209 24.16 -7.74 39.47
CA GLY A 209 25.57 -7.89 39.20
C GLY A 209 25.97 -7.29 37.88
N LYS A 210 27.18 -7.66 37.43
CA LYS A 210 27.77 -7.10 36.21
C LYS A 210 28.01 -8.18 35.16
N VAL A 211 27.77 -7.83 33.88
CA VAL A 211 28.17 -8.62 32.75
C VAL A 211 29.45 -8.04 32.14
N LYS A 212 30.42 -8.86 31.88
CA LYS A 212 31.67 -8.49 31.19
C LYS A 212 31.59 -8.95 29.73
N LEU A 213 31.78 -8.02 28.79
CA LEU A 213 31.69 -8.27 27.35
C LEU A 213 33.04 -8.07 26.71
N ARG A 214 33.47 -9.03 25.93
CA ARG A 214 34.70 -8.99 25.13
C ARG A 214 34.34 -9.08 23.64
N VAL A 215 34.50 -7.98 22.92
CA VAL A 215 34.35 -7.94 21.48
C VAL A 215 35.67 -8.22 20.81
N LYS A 216 35.69 -9.19 19.88
CA LYS A 216 36.89 -9.58 19.12
C LYS A 216 36.58 -9.81 17.67
N LYS A 217 37.59 -9.72 16.82
CA LYS A 217 37.50 -10.29 15.46
C LYS A 217 37.43 -11.80 15.53
N LYS A 218 36.56 -12.40 14.71
CA LYS A 218 36.35 -13.86 14.71
C LYS A 218 37.60 -14.66 14.27
N ASP A 219 38.43 -14.04 13.43
CA ASP A 219 39.67 -14.66 12.92
C ASP A 219 40.86 -14.54 13.90
N GLY A 220 40.64 -13.92 15.06
CA GLY A 220 41.64 -13.74 16.10
C GLY A 220 42.68 -12.64 15.82
N THR A 221 42.56 -11.92 14.70
CA THR A 221 43.45 -10.77 14.41
C THR A 221 43.06 -9.53 15.23
N ASP A 222 44.02 -8.65 15.46
CA ASP A 222 43.79 -7.39 16.16
C ASP A 222 42.93 -6.46 15.31
N PHE A 223 42.18 -5.57 15.95
CA PHE A 223 41.34 -4.55 15.26
C PHE A 223 42.24 -3.56 14.50
N ASP A 224 43.28 -3.06 15.19
CA ASP A 224 44.32 -2.19 14.70
C ASP A 224 45.58 -2.39 15.51
N ASN A 225 46.64 -1.60 15.27
CA ASN A 225 47.96 -1.76 15.94
C ASN A 225 47.91 -1.53 17.46
N GLN A 226 46.79 -1.01 17.99
CA GLN A 226 46.65 -0.66 19.43
C GLN A 226 45.51 -1.46 20.11
N THR A 227 44.53 -1.95 19.33
CA THR A 227 43.32 -2.53 19.86
C THR A 227 43.21 -4.01 19.54
N LYS A 228 43.37 -4.87 20.53
CA LYS A 228 43.21 -6.34 20.40
C LYS A 228 41.80 -6.82 20.68
N GLU A 229 41.15 -6.20 21.63
CA GLU A 229 39.75 -6.45 22.03
C GLU A 229 39.11 -5.20 22.60
N ILE A 230 37.76 -5.15 22.58
CA ILE A 230 36.99 -4.11 23.25
C ILE A 230 36.35 -4.74 24.48
N LEU A 231 36.64 -4.18 25.64
CA LEU A 231 36.08 -4.61 26.91
C LEU A 231 34.97 -3.63 27.35
N ILE A 232 33.81 -4.16 27.68
CA ILE A 232 32.65 -3.40 28.16
C ILE A 232 32.13 -4.12 29.41
N GLU A 233 31.85 -3.36 30.47
CA GLU A 233 31.27 -3.89 31.71
C GLU A 233 29.97 -3.11 31.98
N GLU A 234 28.86 -3.83 32.12
CA GLU A 234 27.53 -3.25 32.33
C GLU A 234 26.81 -3.90 33.49
N SER A 235 26.02 -3.10 34.22
CA SER A 235 25.18 -3.60 35.31
C SER A 235 23.90 -4.24 34.76
N VAL A 236 23.59 -5.45 35.20
CA VAL A 236 22.39 -6.18 34.80
C VAL A 236 21.21 -5.76 35.67
N GLN A 237 20.17 -5.21 35.05
CA GLN A 237 18.92 -4.83 35.67
C GLN A 237 17.76 -5.38 34.84
N GLY A 238 17.21 -6.52 35.25
CA GLY A 238 16.12 -7.21 34.55
C GLY A 238 16.59 -8.16 33.45
N ASP A 239 15.63 -8.83 32.83
CA ASP A 239 15.87 -9.95 31.89
C ASP A 239 16.48 -9.53 30.53
N VAL A 240 16.61 -8.24 30.22
CA VAL A 240 17.12 -7.71 28.96
C VAL A 240 18.03 -6.52 29.20
N LEU A 241 19.25 -6.60 28.71
CA LEU A 241 20.21 -5.50 28.69
C LEU A 241 20.47 -5.05 27.23
N PHE A 242 20.46 -3.74 27.01
CA PHE A 242 20.91 -3.13 25.75
C PHE A 242 22.21 -2.36 26.01
N VAL A 243 23.29 -2.84 25.36
CA VAL A 243 24.55 -2.11 25.29
C VAL A 243 24.55 -1.29 24.02
N LYS A 244 24.94 -0.01 24.12
CA LYS A 244 24.88 0.96 23.00
C LYS A 244 26.29 1.37 22.60
N ASP A 245 26.40 2.00 21.43
CA ASP A 245 27.52 2.81 20.98
C ASP A 245 28.86 2.05 20.81
N ILE A 246 28.81 0.80 20.34
CA ILE A 246 29.99 0.11 19.86
C ILE A 246 30.32 0.65 18.48
N GLU A 247 31.28 1.57 18.39
CA GLU A 247 31.70 2.20 17.14
C GLU A 247 32.52 1.23 16.29
N ILE A 248 32.09 1.04 15.03
CA ILE A 248 32.81 0.23 14.02
C ILE A 248 33.75 1.15 13.24
N LYS A 249 35.03 1.17 13.65
CA LYS A 249 36.02 2.13 13.12
C LYS A 249 36.48 1.78 11.71
N GLU A 250 36.62 2.77 10.83
CA GLU A 250 37.18 2.61 9.47
C GLU A 250 38.61 2.05 9.51
N ALA A 251 39.39 2.42 10.53
CA ALA A 251 40.76 1.91 10.69
C ALA A 251 40.87 0.37 10.73
N TRP A 252 39.78 -0.31 11.13
CA TRP A 252 39.75 -1.79 11.20
C TRP A 252 39.67 -2.44 9.83
N GLU A 253 39.30 -1.68 8.76
CA GLU A 253 39.25 -2.18 7.39
C GLU A 253 40.64 -2.51 6.86
N LYS A 254 41.67 -1.73 7.24
CA LYS A 254 43.05 -1.90 6.77
C LYS A 254 43.66 -3.26 7.13
N ASN A 255 43.17 -3.92 8.17
CA ASN A 255 43.64 -5.19 8.67
C ASN A 255 42.80 -6.38 8.17
N VAL A 256 41.96 -6.18 7.16
CA VAL A 256 41.16 -7.28 6.55
C VAL A 256 41.92 -7.85 5.36
N LYS A 257 42.13 -9.16 5.32
CA LYS A 257 42.74 -9.83 4.17
C LYS A 257 41.89 -9.64 2.91
N LYS A 258 42.51 -9.30 1.77
CA LYS A 258 41.82 -9.08 0.49
C LYS A 258 40.82 -10.20 0.19
N GLY A 259 39.55 -9.83 -0.07
CA GLY A 259 38.48 -10.77 -0.37
C GLY A 259 37.83 -11.47 0.84
N LYS A 260 38.17 -11.09 2.07
CA LYS A 260 37.52 -11.61 3.29
C LYS A 260 36.64 -10.53 3.94
N ILE A 261 35.54 -10.96 4.53
CA ILE A 261 34.61 -10.09 5.30
C ILE A 261 35.12 -10.05 6.74
N ASN A 262 35.25 -8.86 7.30
CA ASN A 262 35.53 -8.67 8.71
C ASN A 262 34.33 -9.15 9.54
N LYS A 263 34.58 -9.98 10.57
CA LYS A 263 33.51 -10.55 11.40
C LYS A 263 33.83 -10.31 12.86
N LEU A 264 32.86 -9.76 13.61
CA LEU A 264 32.98 -9.57 15.04
C LEU A 264 32.20 -10.63 15.81
N VAL A 265 32.68 -11.00 16.97
CA VAL A 265 31.99 -11.86 17.94
C VAL A 265 32.13 -11.24 19.33
N VAL A 266 31.07 -11.40 20.11
CA VAL A 266 31.07 -11.01 21.53
C VAL A 266 31.09 -12.26 22.38
N THR A 267 31.99 -12.30 23.38
CA THR A 267 31.92 -13.23 24.48
C THR A 267 31.46 -12.46 25.71
N ALA A 268 30.29 -12.84 26.25
CA ALA A 268 29.76 -12.27 27.49
C ALA A 268 29.96 -13.24 28.65
N GLU A 269 30.51 -12.75 29.73
CA GLU A 269 30.68 -13.47 30.99
C GLU A 269 29.75 -12.93 32.05
N TYR A 270 28.91 -13.81 32.64
CA TYR A 270 28.00 -13.48 33.73
C TYR A 270 27.93 -14.61 34.74
N ASN A 271 28.18 -14.30 36.02
CA ASN A 271 28.23 -15.28 37.13
C ASN A 271 29.14 -16.47 36.80
N GLY A 272 30.34 -16.21 36.24
CA GLY A 272 31.33 -17.22 35.91
C GLY A 272 31.01 -18.14 34.73
N LYS A 273 29.96 -17.82 33.98
CA LYS A 273 29.60 -18.53 32.74
C LYS A 273 29.74 -17.63 31.51
N GLU A 274 30.31 -18.20 30.46
CA GLU A 274 30.51 -17.51 29.19
C GLU A 274 29.41 -17.90 28.17
N LYS A 275 28.99 -16.92 27.39
CA LYS A 275 28.14 -17.09 26.19
C LYS A 275 28.70 -16.28 25.04
N LYS A 276 28.65 -16.85 23.81
CA LYS A 276 29.11 -16.17 22.58
C LYS A 276 27.94 -15.79 21.70
N SER A 277 28.08 -14.63 21.06
CA SER A 277 27.11 -14.16 20.02
C SER A 277 27.30 -14.88 18.69
N GLU A 278 26.28 -14.74 17.79
CA GLU A 278 26.53 -14.91 16.36
C GLU A 278 27.48 -13.82 15.85
N SER A 279 28.10 -14.07 14.68
CA SER A 279 29.05 -13.11 14.11
C SER A 279 28.30 -11.94 13.45
N LEU A 280 28.75 -10.72 13.73
CA LEU A 280 28.41 -9.55 12.93
C LEU A 280 29.37 -9.43 11.75
N HIS A 281 28.86 -9.32 10.53
CA HIS A 281 29.65 -9.10 9.33
C HIS A 281 29.82 -7.59 9.10
N ILE A 282 31.07 -7.13 8.90
CA ILE A 282 31.35 -5.73 8.56
C ILE A 282 31.64 -5.68 7.06
N LEU A 283 30.81 -4.96 6.34
CA LEU A 283 30.92 -4.81 4.88
C LEU A 283 31.65 -3.51 4.53
N SER A 284 32.54 -3.59 3.57
CA SER A 284 33.37 -2.44 3.14
C SER A 284 32.67 -1.51 2.17
N GLU A 285 31.59 -1.95 1.52
CA GLU A 285 30.89 -1.18 0.49
C GLU A 285 29.62 -0.52 1.03
N SER A 286 29.44 0.74 0.66
CA SER A 286 28.21 1.47 0.87
C SER A 286 27.11 0.87 -0.01
N LYS A 287 25.94 0.57 0.56
CA LYS A 287 24.76 0.16 -0.19
C LYS A 287 23.70 1.23 -0.07
N VAL A 288 23.41 1.88 -1.17
CA VAL A 288 22.45 2.99 -1.25
C VAL A 288 21.34 2.63 -2.20
N LEU A 289 20.10 2.90 -1.78
CA LEU A 289 18.91 2.78 -2.61
C LEU A 289 18.19 4.12 -2.62
N VAL A 290 17.84 4.62 -3.80
CA VAL A 290 17.04 5.83 -3.96
C VAL A 290 15.84 5.54 -4.83
N ASN A 291 14.65 5.70 -4.25
CA ASN A 291 13.39 5.60 -4.98
C ASN A 291 12.79 6.97 -5.21
N PHE A 292 12.41 7.23 -6.46
CA PHE A 292 11.65 8.43 -6.83
C PHE A 292 10.18 8.23 -6.47
N ARG A 293 9.57 9.22 -5.82
CA ARG A 293 8.15 9.23 -5.44
C ARG A 293 7.55 10.60 -5.72
N VAL A 294 6.27 10.66 -6.01
CA VAL A 294 5.59 11.93 -6.23
C VAL A 294 5.68 12.84 -5.00
N HIS A 295 5.74 14.14 -5.21
CA HIS A 295 5.76 15.14 -4.15
C HIS A 295 4.47 15.12 -3.30
N GLU A 296 4.51 15.76 -2.13
CA GLU A 296 3.43 15.63 -1.14
C GLU A 296 2.06 16.12 -1.66
N LYS A 297 2.06 17.18 -2.46
CA LYS A 297 0.83 17.81 -3.02
C LYS A 297 0.52 17.41 -4.46
N TYR A 298 1.09 16.31 -4.95
CA TYR A 298 0.87 15.83 -6.31
C TYR A 298 -0.62 15.61 -6.61
N LYS A 299 -1.08 16.22 -7.71
CA LYS A 299 -2.46 16.16 -8.20
C LYS A 299 -2.55 15.68 -9.65
N GLY A 300 -1.49 15.09 -10.20
CA GLY A 300 -1.45 14.60 -11.56
C GLY A 300 -0.84 15.59 -12.57
N GLU A 301 0.00 16.52 -12.15
CA GLU A 301 0.57 17.59 -12.98
C GLU A 301 1.50 17.08 -14.08
N PHE A 302 2.05 15.87 -13.92
CA PHE A 302 2.90 15.16 -14.88
C PHE A 302 2.60 13.66 -14.81
N GLY A 303 2.91 12.91 -15.86
CA GLY A 303 2.76 11.46 -15.84
C GLY A 303 3.89 10.83 -15.06
N PHE A 304 3.54 10.06 -14.04
CA PHE A 304 4.50 9.31 -13.25
C PHE A 304 3.92 7.98 -12.83
N ASP A 305 4.52 6.91 -13.32
CA ASP A 305 4.10 5.57 -13.00
C ASP A 305 5.24 4.74 -12.41
N TRP A 306 4.93 3.96 -11.38
CA TRP A 306 5.87 3.08 -10.69
C TRP A 306 5.14 1.90 -10.06
N ILE A 307 5.84 0.81 -9.81
CA ILE A 307 5.28 -0.30 -9.04
C ILE A 307 5.07 0.15 -7.58
N ARG A 308 3.82 0.25 -7.17
CA ARG A 308 3.47 0.72 -5.83
C ARG A 308 3.74 -0.36 -4.79
N VAL A 309 4.48 0.03 -3.76
CA VAL A 309 4.90 -0.86 -2.66
C VAL A 309 4.42 -0.36 -1.29
N GLY A 310 3.61 0.70 -1.25
CA GLY A 310 3.06 1.26 -0.02
C GLY A 310 4.09 2.03 0.81
N ASP A 311 5.06 2.68 0.17
CA ASP A 311 6.19 3.35 0.84
C ASP A 311 6.09 4.88 0.90
N THR A 312 5.00 5.47 0.39
CA THR A 312 4.78 6.93 0.43
C THR A 312 3.91 7.38 1.59
N GLY A 313 3.14 6.46 2.19
CA GLY A 313 2.14 6.77 3.20
C GLY A 313 0.92 7.54 2.66
N LYS A 314 0.78 7.67 1.34
CA LYS A 314 -0.34 8.35 0.69
C LYS A 314 -1.49 7.38 0.42
N LYS A 315 -2.70 7.90 0.46
CA LYS A 315 -3.88 7.19 -0.07
C LYS A 315 -3.65 6.86 -1.55
N GLY A 316 -3.94 5.62 -1.95
CA GLY A 316 -3.74 5.14 -3.32
C GLY A 316 -2.32 4.62 -3.63
N ASP A 317 -1.38 4.70 -2.70
CA ASP A 317 -0.13 3.94 -2.76
C ASP A 317 -0.31 2.56 -2.11
N THR A 318 -1.34 1.85 -2.52
CA THR A 318 -1.59 0.47 -2.09
C THR A 318 -0.60 -0.46 -2.81
N LYS A 319 -0.04 -1.43 -2.10
CA LYS A 319 0.89 -2.39 -2.70
C LYS A 319 0.22 -3.13 -3.86
N TYR A 320 0.75 -2.97 -5.07
CA TYR A 320 0.19 -3.60 -6.25
C TYR A 320 0.14 -5.13 -6.14
N LYS A 321 1.13 -5.72 -5.50
CA LYS A 321 1.14 -7.16 -5.25
C LYS A 321 -0.11 -7.65 -4.53
N ASP A 322 -0.70 -6.84 -3.65
CA ASP A 322 -1.84 -7.21 -2.81
C ASP A 322 -3.20 -6.96 -3.49
N ILE A 323 -3.21 -6.11 -4.54
CA ILE A 323 -4.45 -5.65 -5.19
C ILE A 323 -4.53 -5.97 -6.69
N ILE A 324 -3.53 -6.63 -7.29
CA ILE A 324 -3.57 -7.05 -8.70
C ILE A 324 -4.04 -8.49 -8.82
N GLY A 325 -4.94 -8.76 -9.79
CA GLY A 325 -5.50 -10.09 -9.99
C GLY A 325 -6.62 -10.13 -11.00
N LYS A 326 -7.66 -10.90 -10.75
CA LYS A 326 -8.86 -11.00 -11.59
C LYS A 326 -10.10 -11.25 -10.73
N TYR A 327 -11.26 -10.82 -11.20
CA TYR A 327 -12.54 -11.18 -10.61
C TYR A 327 -13.03 -12.52 -11.16
N ASN A 328 -13.45 -13.42 -10.29
CA ASN A 328 -14.05 -14.70 -10.69
C ASN A 328 -15.53 -14.53 -11.12
N ARG A 329 -16.18 -15.61 -11.55
CA ARG A 329 -17.60 -15.60 -11.96
C ARG A 329 -18.56 -15.12 -10.86
N GLY A 330 -18.18 -15.28 -9.58
CA GLY A 330 -18.93 -14.79 -8.42
C GLY A 330 -18.60 -13.36 -8.03
N LYS A 331 -17.95 -12.57 -8.91
CA LYS A 331 -17.50 -11.19 -8.65
C LYS A 331 -16.55 -11.04 -7.45
N ARG A 332 -15.94 -12.12 -6.98
CA ARG A 332 -14.92 -12.08 -5.93
C ARG A 332 -13.56 -11.81 -6.57
N PHE A 333 -12.83 -10.85 -6.04
CA PHE A 333 -11.45 -10.58 -6.44
C PHE A 333 -10.52 -11.71 -5.99
N VAL A 334 -9.64 -12.15 -6.89
CA VAL A 334 -8.61 -13.17 -6.64
C VAL A 334 -7.25 -12.57 -7.02
N GLN A 335 -6.41 -12.35 -6.03
CA GLN A 335 -5.04 -11.87 -6.22
C GLN A 335 -4.23 -12.83 -7.10
N SER A 336 -3.31 -12.30 -7.92
CA SER A 336 -2.50 -13.09 -8.83
C SER A 336 -1.04 -12.62 -8.88
N ASN A 337 -0.12 -13.47 -8.41
CA ASN A 337 1.31 -13.22 -8.56
C ASN A 337 1.76 -13.23 -10.03
N ALA A 338 1.08 -14.00 -10.90
CA ALA A 338 1.38 -14.03 -12.33
C ALA A 338 1.05 -12.68 -12.99
N GLU A 339 -0.11 -12.09 -12.66
CA GLU A 339 -0.47 -10.74 -13.15
C GLU A 339 0.49 -9.68 -12.59
N TYR A 340 0.91 -9.80 -11.33
CA TYR A 340 1.91 -8.92 -10.75
C TYR A 340 3.26 -8.99 -11.51
N THR A 341 3.72 -10.18 -11.85
CA THR A 341 4.94 -10.38 -12.64
C THR A 341 4.80 -9.81 -14.05
N LYS A 342 3.64 -10.00 -14.70
CA LYS A 342 3.36 -9.36 -16.01
C LYS A 342 3.43 -7.83 -15.93
N LEU A 343 2.84 -7.24 -14.88
CA LEU A 343 2.92 -5.79 -14.68
C LEU A 343 4.36 -5.33 -14.46
N GLN A 344 5.15 -6.04 -13.64
CA GLN A 344 6.55 -5.71 -13.44
C GLN A 344 7.37 -5.76 -14.74
N ASN A 345 7.01 -6.66 -15.68
CA ASN A 345 7.68 -6.78 -16.99
C ASN A 345 7.37 -5.61 -17.94
N LYS A 346 6.41 -4.74 -17.63
CA LYS A 346 6.20 -3.48 -18.35
C LYS A 346 7.21 -2.40 -18.00
N PHE A 347 8.01 -2.61 -16.98
CA PHE A 347 9.03 -1.67 -16.52
C PHE A 347 10.43 -2.23 -16.76
N GLU A 348 11.36 -1.37 -17.11
CA GLU A 348 12.78 -1.72 -17.09
C GLU A 348 13.26 -1.98 -15.67
N ARG A 349 14.28 -2.81 -15.54
CA ARG A 349 14.80 -3.24 -14.23
C ARG A 349 16.32 -3.31 -14.26
N PHE A 350 16.92 -3.16 -13.09
CA PHE A 350 18.32 -3.49 -12.85
C PHE A 350 18.46 -4.18 -11.49
N SER A 351 19.62 -4.80 -11.23
CA SER A 351 19.89 -5.49 -9.96
C SER A 351 19.69 -4.55 -8.77
N HIS A 352 18.88 -4.97 -7.80
CA HIS A 352 18.53 -4.12 -6.66
C HIS A 352 19.79 -3.77 -5.83
N PRO A 353 20.10 -2.49 -5.60
CA PRO A 353 21.37 -2.07 -4.99
C PRO A 353 21.60 -2.62 -3.59
N VAL A 354 20.52 -2.87 -2.87
CA VAL A 354 20.55 -3.26 -1.44
C VAL A 354 20.24 -4.73 -1.24
N LYS A 355 19.33 -5.30 -2.04
CA LYS A 355 18.81 -6.65 -1.87
C LYS A 355 19.31 -7.57 -2.98
N LYS A 356 20.22 -8.47 -2.63
CA LYS A 356 20.78 -9.45 -3.57
C LYS A 356 19.70 -10.39 -4.09
N GLY A 357 19.56 -10.47 -5.42
CA GLY A 357 18.63 -11.37 -6.12
C GLY A 357 17.23 -10.81 -6.27
N GLU A 358 16.99 -9.54 -5.90
CA GLU A 358 15.81 -8.78 -6.27
C GLU A 358 16.16 -7.77 -7.38
N ASP A 359 15.14 -7.27 -8.08
CA ASP A 359 15.27 -6.21 -9.07
C ASP A 359 14.76 -4.89 -8.53
N TYR A 360 15.41 -3.81 -8.92
CA TYR A 360 14.87 -2.46 -8.85
C TYR A 360 14.04 -2.19 -10.10
N THR A 361 12.79 -1.85 -9.93
CA THR A 361 11.88 -1.48 -11.03
C THR A 361 11.98 0.02 -11.28
N ILE A 362 12.38 0.39 -12.51
CA ILE A 362 12.62 1.78 -12.89
C ILE A 362 11.29 2.50 -13.11
N PRO A 363 10.93 3.54 -12.34
CA PRO A 363 9.72 4.31 -12.58
C PRO A 363 9.80 5.09 -13.89
N ILE A 364 8.64 5.42 -14.46
CA ILE A 364 8.49 6.09 -15.74
C ILE A 364 7.89 7.48 -15.51
N LEU A 365 8.52 8.48 -16.09
CA LEU A 365 8.09 9.88 -16.13
C LEU A 365 7.73 10.28 -17.55
N THR A 366 6.63 11.01 -17.72
CA THR A 366 6.37 11.83 -18.90
C THR A 366 6.40 13.29 -18.53
N LEU A 367 7.08 14.10 -19.32
CA LEU A 367 7.23 15.52 -19.05
C LEU A 367 7.29 16.31 -20.36
N LEU A 368 6.33 17.18 -20.60
CA LEU A 368 6.33 18.05 -21.77
C LEU A 368 7.46 19.10 -21.67
N PRO A 369 7.95 19.63 -22.81
CA PRO A 369 8.91 20.72 -22.82
C PRO A 369 8.42 21.91 -21.98
N ASP A 370 9.35 22.59 -21.31
CA ASP A 370 9.14 23.70 -20.37
C ASP A 370 8.33 23.39 -19.11
N LYS A 371 7.89 22.15 -18.93
CA LYS A 371 7.23 21.69 -17.69
C LYS A 371 8.25 21.18 -16.69
N LYS A 372 7.79 21.09 -15.45
CA LYS A 372 8.58 20.56 -14.33
C LYS A 372 7.84 19.49 -13.55
N ALA A 373 8.61 18.55 -13.03
CA ALA A 373 8.16 17.53 -12.09
C ALA A 373 8.90 17.70 -10.76
N VAL A 374 8.20 17.52 -9.65
CA VAL A 374 8.78 17.57 -8.31
C VAL A 374 8.67 16.20 -7.67
N PHE A 375 9.76 15.71 -7.09
CA PHE A 375 9.86 14.41 -6.47
C PHE A 375 10.25 14.48 -5.00
N SER A 376 9.62 13.63 -4.21
CA SER A 376 10.17 13.16 -2.95
C SER A 376 11.09 11.99 -3.24
N LEU A 377 12.18 11.83 -2.48
CA LEU A 377 13.11 10.71 -2.62
C LEU A 377 13.09 9.86 -1.36
N ASN A 378 12.81 8.56 -1.50
CA ASN A 378 13.00 7.60 -0.42
C ASN A 378 14.44 7.06 -0.52
N VAL A 379 15.28 7.47 0.42
CA VAL A 379 16.69 7.10 0.49
C VAL A 379 16.90 6.08 1.58
N GLU A 380 17.52 4.95 1.25
CA GLU A 380 17.96 3.92 2.19
C GLU A 380 19.46 3.71 2.06
N ILE A 381 20.20 3.90 3.15
CA ILE A 381 21.66 3.72 3.21
C ILE A 381 21.95 2.62 4.22
N LEU A 382 22.60 1.57 3.77
CA LEU A 382 23.02 0.44 4.60
C LEU A 382 24.54 0.35 4.64
N ASN A 383 25.04 -0.27 5.69
CA ASN A 383 26.43 -0.64 5.91
C ASN A 383 27.36 0.53 6.19
N THR A 384 27.71 1.35 5.20
CA THR A 384 28.58 2.50 5.33
C THR A 384 27.95 3.76 4.74
N MET A 385 28.33 4.93 5.28
CA MET A 385 27.93 6.19 4.70
C MET A 385 28.67 6.44 3.38
N PRO A 386 27.95 6.73 2.28
CA PRO A 386 28.59 7.06 1.02
C PRO A 386 29.35 8.39 1.11
N LYS A 387 30.48 8.49 0.41
CA LYS A 387 31.22 9.75 0.27
C LYS A 387 30.44 10.75 -0.55
N LYS A 388 29.81 10.27 -1.66
CA LYS A 388 29.07 11.09 -2.60
C LYS A 388 27.83 10.33 -3.10
N VAL A 389 26.72 11.06 -3.28
CA VAL A 389 25.51 10.55 -3.95
C VAL A 389 25.13 11.57 -5.01
N GLU A 390 25.37 11.23 -6.28
CA GLU A 390 25.23 12.12 -7.44
C GLU A 390 24.02 11.80 -8.28
N LEU A 391 23.51 12.84 -8.96
CA LEU A 391 22.49 12.72 -10.00
C LEU A 391 23.15 12.89 -11.37
N LYS A 392 23.10 11.84 -12.19
CA LYS A 392 23.61 11.83 -13.56
C LYS A 392 22.44 11.95 -14.54
N TYR A 393 22.53 12.93 -15.43
CA TYR A 393 21.50 13.22 -16.42
C TYR A 393 22.06 14.06 -17.57
N ASP A 394 21.36 14.08 -18.70
CA ASP A 394 21.75 14.94 -19.82
C ASP A 394 21.28 16.39 -19.59
N LYS A 395 22.24 17.29 -19.38
CA LYS A 395 22.00 18.72 -19.15
C LYS A 395 21.49 19.46 -20.39
N THR A 396 21.54 18.84 -21.56
CA THR A 396 20.97 19.38 -22.81
C THR A 396 19.43 19.41 -22.73
N TYR A 397 18.85 18.42 -22.07
CA TYR A 397 17.39 18.22 -22.02
C TYR A 397 16.78 18.60 -20.68
N PHE A 398 17.56 18.54 -19.59
CA PHE A 398 17.04 18.76 -18.25
C PHE A 398 17.84 19.77 -17.44
N LYS A 399 17.13 20.47 -16.58
CA LYS A 399 17.70 21.27 -15.49
C LYS A 399 17.12 20.74 -14.18
N LEU A 400 18.00 20.33 -13.27
CA LEU A 400 17.67 19.92 -11.92
C LEU A 400 18.00 21.05 -10.94
N ASN A 401 17.27 21.10 -9.83
CA ASN A 401 17.59 22.04 -8.75
C ASN A 401 18.78 21.59 -7.89
N LYS A 402 19.23 20.33 -8.05
CA LYS A 402 20.35 19.73 -7.32
C LYS A 402 21.07 18.70 -8.20
N ASP A 403 22.40 18.66 -8.11
CA ASP A 403 23.25 17.64 -8.76
C ASP A 403 23.67 16.54 -7.75
N GLU A 404 23.42 16.73 -6.43
CA GLU A 404 23.77 15.79 -5.38
C GLU A 404 22.66 15.64 -4.34
N ILE A 405 22.59 14.45 -3.74
CA ILE A 405 21.75 14.17 -2.58
C ILE A 405 22.59 14.37 -1.32
N SER A 406 22.24 15.38 -0.52
CA SER A 406 23.01 15.76 0.69
C SER A 406 22.85 14.78 1.86
N TYR A 407 21.80 13.93 1.84
CA TYR A 407 21.57 12.95 2.90
C TYR A 407 22.50 11.74 2.74
N LYS A 408 23.39 11.54 3.72
CA LYS A 408 24.42 10.49 3.71
C LYS A 408 24.45 9.66 5.01
N LYS A 409 23.40 9.73 5.83
CA LYS A 409 23.32 9.00 7.10
C LYS A 409 22.74 7.61 6.87
N ILE A 410 23.24 6.61 7.61
CA ILE A 410 22.68 5.26 7.60
C ILE A 410 21.25 5.27 8.07
N GLY A 411 20.42 4.39 7.47
CA GLY A 411 19.00 4.26 7.72
C GLY A 411 18.15 4.72 6.56
N LYS A 412 16.84 4.81 6.82
CA LYS A 412 15.83 5.23 5.83
C LYS A 412 15.42 6.67 6.07
N LYS A 413 15.30 7.44 5.00
CA LYS A 413 14.83 8.83 5.06
C LYS A 413 14.03 9.17 3.81
N THR A 414 12.83 9.70 4.00
CA THR A 414 12.11 10.38 2.93
C THR A 414 12.52 11.85 2.89
N LEU A 415 13.08 12.27 1.78
CA LEU A 415 13.39 13.66 1.47
C LEU A 415 12.18 14.22 0.72
N LYS A 416 11.29 14.91 1.43
CA LYS A 416 10.04 15.44 0.88
C LYS A 416 10.31 16.58 -0.09
N ASP A 417 9.62 16.56 -1.26
CA ASP A 417 9.64 17.64 -2.28
C ASP A 417 11.06 18.10 -2.64
N TYR A 418 11.98 17.14 -2.74
CA TYR A 418 13.42 17.39 -2.70
C TYR A 418 14.02 17.71 -4.06
N LEU A 419 13.59 17.00 -5.10
CA LEU A 419 14.16 17.08 -6.43
C LEU A 419 13.16 17.71 -7.40
N GLU A 420 13.52 18.83 -8.01
CA GLU A 420 12.80 19.40 -9.15
C GLU A 420 13.54 19.06 -10.45
N VAL A 421 12.81 18.52 -11.40
CA VAL A 421 13.28 18.19 -12.76
C VAL A 421 12.51 19.05 -13.74
N LYS A 422 13.19 19.98 -14.43
CA LYS A 422 12.62 20.78 -15.52
C LYS A 422 13.10 20.23 -16.85
N CYS A 423 12.16 19.89 -17.76
CA CYS A 423 12.46 19.63 -19.17
C CYS A 423 12.67 20.97 -19.87
N ILE A 424 13.86 21.20 -20.43
CA ILE A 424 14.22 22.47 -21.11
C ILE A 424 14.23 22.36 -22.64
N LYS A 425 14.21 21.13 -23.16
CA LYS A 425 14.19 20.86 -24.60
C LYS A 425 13.56 19.50 -24.85
N GLU A 426 12.86 19.36 -25.97
CA GLU A 426 12.32 18.09 -26.47
C GLU A 426 13.42 17.13 -26.90
N PHE A 427 13.14 15.81 -26.83
CA PHE A 427 14.06 14.74 -27.20
C PHE A 427 13.32 13.57 -27.84
N ALA A 428 13.98 12.91 -28.82
CA ALA A 428 13.42 11.87 -29.67
C ALA A 428 13.65 10.43 -29.15
N SER A 429 14.41 10.26 -28.09
CA SER A 429 14.68 8.95 -27.46
C SER A 429 14.56 9.06 -25.97
N ASP A 430 14.13 7.99 -25.31
CA ASP A 430 14.01 7.94 -23.87
C ASP A 430 15.28 8.38 -23.16
N GLN A 431 15.13 9.17 -22.10
CA GLN A 431 16.21 9.72 -21.30
C GLN A 431 16.16 9.14 -19.89
N TYR A 432 17.28 9.29 -19.15
CA TYR A 432 17.37 8.77 -17.78
C TYR A 432 17.96 9.80 -16.83
N ILE A 433 17.47 9.77 -15.59
CA ILE A 433 18.15 10.37 -14.45
C ILE A 433 18.62 9.22 -13.57
N GLU A 434 19.92 9.09 -13.39
CA GLU A 434 20.55 8.05 -12.59
C GLU A 434 21.05 8.63 -11.27
N VAL A 435 20.94 7.86 -10.21
CA VAL A 435 21.53 8.18 -8.92
C VAL A 435 22.69 7.23 -8.69
N GLU A 436 23.90 7.77 -8.54
CA GLU A 436 25.10 7.01 -8.23
C GLU A 436 25.60 7.33 -6.82
N ALA A 437 25.87 6.30 -6.03
CA ALA A 437 26.54 6.43 -4.75
C ALA A 437 27.95 5.84 -4.85
N ASP A 438 28.96 6.69 -4.68
CA ASP A 438 30.38 6.33 -4.84
C ASP A 438 30.70 5.60 -6.17
N GLY A 439 29.96 5.95 -7.25
CA GLY A 439 30.09 5.34 -8.59
C GLY A 439 29.18 4.13 -8.84
N GLU A 440 28.43 3.66 -7.84
CA GLU A 440 27.51 2.52 -7.98
C GLU A 440 26.09 2.99 -8.19
N LEU A 441 25.37 2.40 -9.18
CA LEU A 441 23.98 2.73 -9.49
C LEU A 441 23.07 2.41 -8.31
N SER A 442 22.44 3.44 -7.77
CA SER A 442 21.63 3.41 -6.55
C SER A 442 20.15 3.73 -6.76
N GLY A 443 19.79 4.24 -7.93
CA GLY A 443 18.43 4.57 -8.34
C GLY A 443 18.40 5.07 -9.77
N LYS A 444 17.24 4.94 -10.42
CA LYS A 444 17.09 5.36 -11.82
C LYS A 444 15.64 5.78 -12.09
N LEU A 445 15.46 6.79 -12.93
CA LEU A 445 14.19 7.30 -13.44
C LEU A 445 14.26 7.34 -14.95
N LYS A 446 13.31 6.70 -15.63
CA LYS A 446 13.15 6.74 -17.08
C LYS A 446 12.22 7.88 -17.46
N ILE A 447 12.57 8.66 -18.47
CA ILE A 447 11.75 9.76 -19.01
C ILE A 447 11.48 9.45 -20.48
N LEU A 448 10.21 9.30 -20.84
CA LEU A 448 9.82 8.94 -22.21
C LEU A 448 10.06 10.08 -23.19
N ALA A 449 10.45 9.73 -24.42
CA ALA A 449 10.61 10.66 -25.54
C ALA A 449 9.39 11.58 -25.66
N ASN A 450 9.63 12.87 -25.91
CA ASN A 450 8.58 13.90 -25.84
C ASN A 450 8.65 14.90 -27.00
N ASP A 451 9.39 14.60 -28.08
CA ASP A 451 9.38 15.39 -29.29
C ASP A 451 8.05 15.25 -30.06
N LYS A 452 7.84 16.03 -31.10
CA LYS A 452 6.60 16.07 -31.85
C LYS A 452 6.06 14.69 -32.29
N PRO A 453 6.89 13.74 -32.84
CA PRO A 453 6.41 12.38 -33.16
C PRO A 453 5.92 11.55 -31.98
N HIS A 454 6.28 11.92 -30.74
CA HIS A 454 5.90 11.24 -29.49
C HIS A 454 4.82 12.00 -28.72
N ARG A 455 4.30 13.11 -29.26
CA ARG A 455 3.17 13.83 -28.69
C ARG A 455 1.89 13.56 -29.49
N TYR A 456 0.78 13.72 -28.81
CA TYR A 456 -0.53 13.41 -29.35
C TYR A 456 -1.52 14.56 -29.12
N ARG A 457 -2.62 14.59 -29.88
CA ARG A 457 -3.62 15.63 -29.83
C ARG A 457 -5.02 15.03 -29.94
N ALA A 458 -5.93 15.55 -29.15
CA ALA A 458 -7.36 15.26 -29.23
C ALA A 458 -8.14 16.57 -29.49
N ASP A 459 -9.14 16.52 -30.37
CA ASP A 459 -10.10 17.58 -30.54
C ASP A 459 -11.32 17.32 -29.65
N ILE A 460 -11.60 18.23 -28.71
CA ILE A 460 -12.65 18.09 -27.69
C ILE A 460 -13.71 19.17 -27.92
N ALA A 461 -14.97 18.78 -28.01
CA ALA A 461 -16.12 19.69 -28.00
C ALA A 461 -16.86 19.63 -26.67
N PHE A 462 -16.79 20.69 -25.89
CA PHE A 462 -17.61 20.89 -24.72
C PHE A 462 -18.98 21.40 -25.13
N VAL A 463 -19.98 20.52 -25.09
CA VAL A 463 -21.33 20.83 -25.54
C VAL A 463 -22.20 21.19 -24.33
N ASN A 464 -22.47 22.49 -24.15
CA ASN A 464 -23.38 22.97 -23.13
C ASN A 464 -24.83 22.71 -23.59
N VAL A 465 -25.51 21.78 -22.98
CA VAL A 465 -26.89 21.43 -23.35
C VAL A 465 -27.88 22.24 -22.50
N THR A 466 -28.77 22.97 -23.17
CA THR A 466 -29.87 23.62 -22.51
C THR A 466 -31.14 22.77 -22.64
N THR A 467 -31.72 22.38 -21.53
CA THR A 467 -32.97 21.60 -21.42
C THR A 467 -34.05 22.42 -20.74
N LYS A 468 -35.31 22.01 -20.88
CA LYS A 468 -36.46 22.58 -20.14
C LYS A 468 -37.39 21.44 -19.75
N LEU A 469 -37.00 20.64 -18.77
CA LEU A 469 -37.84 19.55 -18.27
C LEU A 469 -38.86 20.03 -17.22
N GLY A 470 -38.54 21.12 -16.52
CA GLY A 470 -39.41 21.79 -15.55
C GLY A 470 -39.87 23.18 -16.01
N ARG A 471 -40.14 24.06 -15.04
CA ARG A 471 -40.66 25.41 -15.32
C ARG A 471 -39.64 26.33 -15.98
N LYS A 472 -38.34 26.16 -15.69
CA LYS A 472 -37.27 27.02 -16.19
C LYS A 472 -36.25 26.20 -16.98
N PRO A 473 -35.68 26.77 -18.05
CA PRO A 473 -34.56 26.11 -18.73
C PRO A 473 -33.33 26.05 -17.82
N LYS A 474 -32.54 25.00 -18.00
CA LYS A 474 -31.22 24.76 -17.35
C LYS A 474 -30.19 24.51 -18.41
N THR A 475 -28.97 24.99 -18.20
CA THR A 475 -27.82 24.77 -19.10
C THR A 475 -26.71 24.12 -18.34
N GLY A 476 -26.33 22.91 -18.77
CA GLY A 476 -25.19 22.20 -18.22
C GLY A 476 -23.88 22.87 -18.64
N LYS A 477 -22.98 23.07 -17.66
CA LYS A 477 -21.64 23.62 -17.86
C LYS A 477 -20.70 23.00 -16.82
N SER A 478 -19.41 22.90 -17.15
CA SER A 478 -18.37 22.57 -16.17
C SER A 478 -17.36 23.71 -16.05
N SER A 479 -17.09 24.14 -14.84
CA SER A 479 -16.05 25.15 -14.56
C SER A 479 -14.64 24.56 -14.62
N LYS A 480 -14.50 23.23 -14.48
CA LYS A 480 -13.23 22.52 -14.43
C LYS A 480 -12.84 21.83 -15.73
N GLY A 481 -13.76 21.79 -16.72
CA GLY A 481 -13.61 20.97 -17.93
C GLY A 481 -12.22 20.93 -18.52
N GLN A 482 -11.69 22.08 -18.94
CA GLN A 482 -10.36 22.15 -19.56
C GLN A 482 -9.24 21.76 -18.61
N SER A 483 -9.29 22.17 -17.33
CA SER A 483 -8.23 21.91 -16.37
C SER A 483 -8.14 20.44 -15.98
N GLU A 484 -9.28 19.75 -15.85
CA GLU A 484 -9.32 18.30 -15.58
C GLU A 484 -8.69 17.51 -16.72
N PHE A 485 -9.03 17.81 -17.98
CA PHE A 485 -8.42 17.14 -19.11
C PHE A 485 -6.93 17.39 -19.22
N THR A 486 -6.50 18.65 -19.11
CA THR A 486 -5.08 19.01 -19.21
C THR A 486 -4.23 18.21 -18.22
N LYS A 487 -4.74 18.00 -17.01
CA LYS A 487 -4.08 17.20 -15.96
C LYS A 487 -3.77 15.78 -16.41
N TYR A 488 -4.76 15.06 -16.98
CA TYR A 488 -4.58 13.67 -17.39
C TYR A 488 -3.93 13.51 -18.77
N PHE A 489 -4.23 14.40 -19.72
CA PHE A 489 -3.61 14.36 -21.04
C PHE A 489 -2.11 14.64 -20.98
N ASN A 490 -1.66 15.56 -20.14
CA ASN A 490 -0.23 15.80 -19.94
C ASN A 490 0.51 14.54 -19.47
N GLN A 491 -0.15 13.67 -18.69
CA GLN A 491 0.44 12.40 -18.27
C GLN A 491 0.68 11.44 -19.45
N ALA A 492 -0.17 11.49 -20.47
CA ALA A 492 -0.05 10.69 -21.68
C ALA A 492 0.69 11.42 -22.82
N LEU A 493 1.42 12.51 -22.55
CA LEU A 493 2.05 13.37 -23.58
C LEU A 493 1.04 13.79 -24.65
N ALA A 494 -0.20 14.04 -24.28
CA ALA A 494 -1.26 14.48 -25.16
C ALA A 494 -1.69 15.90 -24.83
N ASN A 495 -2.06 16.65 -25.86
CA ASN A 495 -2.68 17.95 -25.78
C ASN A 495 -4.14 17.87 -26.27
N ALA A 496 -4.96 18.82 -25.91
CA ALA A 496 -6.31 18.92 -26.45
C ALA A 496 -6.61 20.31 -27.00
N ASN A 497 -7.25 20.32 -28.16
CA ASN A 497 -7.90 21.51 -28.69
C ASN A 497 -9.32 21.54 -28.19
N TYR A 498 -9.67 22.59 -27.49
CA TYR A 498 -11.00 22.73 -26.88
C TYR A 498 -11.87 23.70 -27.69
N GLU A 499 -13.12 23.28 -27.88
CA GLU A 499 -14.15 24.13 -28.45
C GLU A 499 -15.41 24.04 -27.57
N VAL A 500 -16.02 25.18 -27.28
CA VAL A 500 -17.28 25.23 -26.54
C VAL A 500 -18.44 25.44 -27.52
N VAL A 501 -19.46 24.61 -27.42
CA VAL A 501 -20.64 24.60 -28.31
C VAL A 501 -21.89 24.58 -27.49
N ASP A 502 -22.81 25.50 -27.76
CA ASP A 502 -24.12 25.50 -27.09
C ASP A 502 -25.13 24.68 -27.92
N LEU A 503 -25.84 23.76 -27.29
CA LEU A 503 -26.92 22.96 -27.89
C LEU A 503 -28.21 23.21 -27.13
N ASP A 504 -29.09 24.02 -27.69
CA ASP A 504 -30.39 24.34 -27.09
C ASP A 504 -31.47 23.31 -27.47
N LEU A 505 -31.91 22.52 -26.51
CA LEU A 505 -33.00 21.55 -26.60
C LEU A 505 -34.24 22.00 -25.79
N SER A 506 -34.27 23.24 -25.25
CA SER A 506 -35.35 23.71 -24.38
C SER A 506 -36.73 23.74 -25.03
N THR A 507 -36.77 23.91 -26.36
CA THR A 507 -38.00 23.90 -27.17
C THR A 507 -38.16 22.65 -28.00
N ASP A 508 -37.30 21.66 -27.82
CA ASP A 508 -37.29 20.39 -28.58
C ASP A 508 -38.38 19.44 -28.07
N ILE A 509 -39.50 19.39 -28.77
CA ILE A 509 -40.67 18.58 -28.40
C ILE A 509 -40.32 17.09 -28.41
N GLN A 510 -39.49 16.62 -29.35
CA GLN A 510 -39.11 15.22 -29.46
C GLN A 510 -38.21 14.80 -28.28
N PHE A 511 -37.27 15.67 -27.93
CA PHE A 511 -36.41 15.47 -26.74
C PHE A 511 -37.29 15.35 -25.47
N ASN A 512 -38.15 16.31 -25.24
CA ASN A 512 -39.02 16.34 -24.06
C ASN A 512 -39.95 15.12 -24.00
N ARG A 513 -40.54 14.73 -25.14
CA ARG A 513 -41.40 13.54 -25.22
C ARG A 513 -40.70 12.26 -24.90
N LYS A 514 -39.44 12.08 -25.37
CA LYS A 514 -38.70 10.83 -25.28
C LYS A 514 -37.90 10.70 -23.97
N TYR A 515 -37.35 11.82 -23.49
CA TYR A 515 -36.36 11.78 -22.40
C TYR A 515 -36.83 12.56 -21.15
N SER A 516 -38.10 12.87 -21.02
CA SER A 516 -38.66 13.53 -19.85
C SER A 516 -39.93 12.84 -19.36
N SER A 517 -39.99 12.57 -18.07
CA SER A 517 -41.19 12.10 -17.38
C SER A 517 -41.39 12.89 -16.10
N LYS A 518 -42.57 13.49 -15.93
CA LYS A 518 -42.92 14.31 -14.74
C LYS A 518 -41.90 15.41 -14.40
N GLY A 519 -41.21 15.95 -15.41
CA GLY A 519 -40.21 16.98 -15.24
C GLY A 519 -38.81 16.49 -14.82
N ALA A 520 -38.56 15.19 -14.83
CA ALA A 520 -37.28 14.56 -14.59
C ALA A 520 -36.72 13.95 -15.88
N LEU A 521 -35.41 13.88 -15.99
CA LEU A 521 -34.70 13.20 -17.06
C LEU A 521 -34.87 11.67 -16.90
N ILE A 522 -35.14 10.97 -18.01
CA ILE A 522 -35.23 9.50 -18.07
C ILE A 522 -34.35 8.97 -19.20
N ASP A 523 -34.00 7.68 -19.14
CA ASP A 523 -33.23 6.94 -20.14
C ASP A 523 -31.86 7.60 -20.49
N ALA A 524 -31.31 8.35 -19.52
CA ALA A 524 -29.99 8.98 -19.69
C ALA A 524 -28.83 7.97 -19.71
N ASP A 525 -29.08 6.77 -19.21
CA ASP A 525 -28.14 5.63 -19.18
C ASP A 525 -28.21 4.75 -20.45
N GLU A 526 -29.01 5.15 -21.42
CA GLU A 526 -29.18 4.41 -22.67
C GLU A 526 -28.39 5.02 -23.83
N ASN A 527 -27.76 4.18 -24.66
CA ASN A 527 -26.96 4.64 -25.82
C ASN A 527 -27.79 5.52 -26.79
N HIS A 528 -29.08 5.22 -26.97
CA HIS A 528 -29.95 6.01 -27.83
C HIS A 528 -30.13 7.47 -27.38
N PHE A 529 -29.85 7.78 -26.11
CA PHE A 529 -29.83 9.15 -25.62
C PHE A 529 -28.65 9.93 -26.19
N GLN A 530 -27.47 9.32 -26.19
CA GLN A 530 -26.27 9.90 -26.82
C GLN A 530 -26.44 10.03 -28.33
N ASP A 531 -27.06 9.05 -29.00
CA ASP A 531 -27.38 9.13 -30.43
C ASP A 531 -28.28 10.33 -30.74
N TYR A 532 -29.26 10.55 -29.91
CA TYR A 532 -30.13 11.74 -30.03
C TYR A 532 -29.33 13.03 -29.95
N LEU A 533 -28.47 13.17 -28.93
CA LEU A 533 -27.63 14.36 -28.75
C LEU A 533 -26.67 14.57 -29.93
N ASN A 534 -26.04 13.50 -30.42
CA ASN A 534 -25.16 13.54 -31.61
C ASN A 534 -25.93 14.02 -32.87
N ASN A 535 -27.12 13.47 -33.10
CA ASN A 535 -27.97 13.86 -34.22
C ASN A 535 -28.48 15.31 -34.10
N ALA A 536 -28.89 15.73 -32.90
CA ALA A 536 -29.28 17.10 -32.62
C ALA A 536 -28.13 18.10 -32.84
N LEU A 537 -26.93 17.77 -32.40
CA LEU A 537 -25.74 18.59 -32.63
C LEU A 537 -25.44 18.72 -34.12
N LYS A 538 -25.42 17.59 -34.85
CA LYS A 538 -25.17 17.54 -36.30
C LYS A 538 -26.19 18.33 -37.08
N SER A 539 -27.46 18.25 -36.73
CA SER A 539 -28.53 18.96 -37.47
C SER A 539 -28.57 20.47 -37.18
N ARG A 540 -28.15 20.91 -36.00
CA ARG A 540 -28.24 22.31 -35.55
C ARG A 540 -26.95 23.11 -35.74
N LYS A 541 -25.80 22.44 -36.00
CA LYS A 541 -24.51 23.09 -36.19
C LYS A 541 -23.98 22.85 -37.60
N LYS A 542 -23.41 23.91 -38.20
CA LYS A 542 -22.80 23.82 -39.55
C LYS A 542 -21.47 23.08 -39.55
N LYS A 543 -20.73 23.12 -38.44
CA LYS A 543 -19.44 22.47 -38.27
C LYS A 543 -19.64 20.98 -38.04
N ASP A 544 -18.79 20.18 -38.68
CA ASP A 544 -18.76 18.74 -38.46
C ASP A 544 -17.93 18.39 -37.19
N TYR A 545 -18.58 17.81 -36.22
CA TYR A 545 -17.97 17.34 -34.95
C TYR A 545 -17.73 15.82 -34.94
N THR A 546 -17.79 15.13 -36.05
CA THR A 546 -17.68 13.67 -36.10
C THR A 546 -16.33 13.18 -35.56
N LYS A 547 -15.25 13.92 -35.80
CA LYS A 547 -13.90 13.59 -35.29
C LYS A 547 -13.64 14.05 -33.85
N TYR A 548 -14.51 14.90 -33.29
CA TYR A 548 -14.35 15.42 -31.94
C TYR A 548 -14.85 14.43 -30.90
N TYR A 549 -14.19 14.40 -29.75
CA TYR A 549 -14.77 13.86 -28.53
C TYR A 549 -15.78 14.88 -28.00
N LYS A 550 -17.06 14.52 -28.06
CA LYS A 550 -18.18 15.40 -27.68
C LYS A 550 -18.58 15.11 -26.24
N ILE A 551 -18.47 16.11 -25.39
CA ILE A 551 -18.83 15.99 -23.96
C ILE A 551 -20.07 16.84 -23.74
N TYR A 552 -21.20 16.17 -23.57
CA TYR A 552 -22.50 16.79 -23.35
C TYR A 552 -22.71 17.08 -21.86
N PHE A 553 -22.63 18.33 -21.46
CA PHE A 553 -22.96 18.79 -20.12
C PHE A 553 -24.43 19.03 -19.96
N ILE A 554 -25.08 18.37 -19.00
CA ILE A 554 -26.51 18.42 -18.78
C ILE A 554 -26.77 18.67 -17.29
N ASP A 555 -27.35 19.83 -16.94
CA ASP A 555 -27.72 20.20 -15.56
C ASP A 555 -29.05 19.59 -15.13
N GLU A 556 -29.25 18.31 -15.38
CA GLU A 556 -30.40 17.55 -14.92
C GLU A 556 -29.94 16.38 -14.03
N ASP A 557 -30.81 16.02 -13.09
CA ASP A 557 -30.55 14.88 -12.21
C ASP A 557 -30.69 13.57 -13.00
N GLY A 558 -29.69 12.75 -12.96
CA GLY A 558 -29.62 11.43 -13.60
C GLY A 558 -30.07 10.27 -12.72
N GLY A 559 -30.72 10.50 -11.58
CA GLY A 559 -31.15 9.43 -10.70
C GLY A 559 -30.01 8.67 -10.03
N GLY A 560 -28.89 9.37 -9.76
CA GLY A 560 -27.65 8.78 -9.21
C GLY A 560 -26.56 8.57 -10.24
N LEU A 561 -26.83 8.72 -11.53
CA LEU A 561 -25.83 8.68 -12.60
C LEU A 561 -25.04 10.00 -12.64
N TYR A 562 -23.71 9.94 -12.67
CA TYR A 562 -22.80 11.10 -12.77
C TYR A 562 -22.46 11.41 -14.23
N GLY A 563 -22.22 10.39 -15.02
CA GLY A 563 -21.90 10.46 -16.43
C GLY A 563 -21.98 9.08 -17.09
N MET A 564 -21.82 9.04 -18.41
CA MET A 564 -21.84 7.81 -19.18
C MET A 564 -21.09 7.96 -20.50
N ALA A 565 -20.23 6.99 -20.80
CA ALA A 565 -19.68 6.78 -22.15
C ALA A 565 -20.66 5.91 -22.97
N TYR A 566 -20.49 5.95 -24.29
CA TYR A 566 -21.25 5.11 -25.24
C TYR A 566 -20.67 3.69 -25.31
N ASP A 567 -21.01 2.83 -24.43
CA ASP A 567 -20.37 1.53 -24.15
C ASP A 567 -18.97 1.62 -23.50
N ILE A 568 -18.47 0.52 -22.99
CA ILE A 568 -17.15 0.41 -22.37
C ILE A 568 -16.43 -0.83 -22.92
N PRO A 569 -15.38 -0.67 -23.77
CA PRO A 569 -14.92 0.60 -24.35
C PRO A 569 -15.86 1.09 -25.45
N ALA A 570 -15.93 2.39 -25.60
CA ALA A 570 -16.76 2.95 -26.65
C ALA A 570 -16.26 2.56 -28.04
N PRO A 571 -17.17 2.27 -28.99
CA PRO A 571 -16.80 2.07 -30.39
C PRO A 571 -16.05 3.31 -30.93
N LYS A 572 -15.03 3.09 -31.77
CA LYS A 572 -14.16 4.18 -32.31
C LYS A 572 -14.91 5.36 -32.94
N ASN A 573 -16.13 5.16 -33.39
CA ASN A 573 -16.99 6.17 -34.05
C ASN A 573 -17.96 6.88 -33.10
N SER A 574 -18.15 6.44 -31.88
CA SER A 574 -19.10 7.10 -30.96
C SER A 574 -18.54 8.42 -30.44
N ARG A 575 -17.30 8.46 -29.99
CA ARG A 575 -16.59 9.66 -29.50
C ARG A 575 -17.48 10.64 -28.75
N SER A 576 -18.40 10.14 -27.92
CA SER A 576 -19.31 10.98 -27.15
C SER A 576 -19.49 10.48 -25.73
N VAL A 577 -19.66 11.41 -24.83
CA VAL A 577 -19.95 11.13 -23.41
C VAL A 577 -20.97 12.13 -22.90
N ILE A 578 -21.70 11.72 -21.86
CA ILE A 578 -22.63 12.57 -21.13
C ILE A 578 -22.04 12.82 -19.75
N VAL A 579 -22.19 14.03 -19.26
CA VAL A 579 -21.90 14.40 -17.87
C VAL A 579 -23.14 15.09 -17.31
N LEU A 580 -23.73 14.47 -16.30
CA LEU A 580 -24.96 14.93 -15.66
C LEU A 580 -24.65 15.81 -14.45
N LYS A 581 -25.67 16.43 -13.88
CA LYS A 581 -25.54 17.40 -12.80
C LYS A 581 -24.58 16.99 -11.68
N ALA A 582 -24.64 15.75 -11.24
CA ALA A 582 -23.80 15.25 -10.15
C ALA A 582 -22.30 15.23 -10.51
N GLY A 583 -21.96 14.99 -11.81
CA GLY A 583 -20.59 14.88 -12.30
C GLY A 583 -20.00 16.15 -12.93
N LEU A 584 -20.71 17.28 -12.96
CA LEU A 584 -20.26 18.48 -13.67
C LEU A 584 -18.98 19.10 -13.11
N GLU A 585 -18.70 18.92 -11.82
CA GLU A 585 -17.60 19.58 -11.12
C GLU A 585 -16.57 18.61 -10.50
N ASP A 586 -16.57 17.36 -10.93
CA ASP A 586 -15.64 16.32 -10.44
C ASP A 586 -14.82 15.66 -11.57
N SER A 587 -14.25 14.50 -11.31
CA SER A 587 -13.43 13.75 -12.25
C SER A 587 -14.22 13.00 -13.32
N THR A 588 -15.54 12.94 -13.24
CA THR A 588 -16.44 12.17 -14.12
C THR A 588 -16.21 12.49 -15.60
N LEU A 589 -16.03 13.76 -15.94
CA LEU A 589 -15.84 14.13 -17.36
C LEU A 589 -14.58 13.52 -17.98
N ALA A 590 -13.50 13.43 -17.23
CA ALA A 590 -12.26 12.77 -17.70
C ALA A 590 -12.41 11.26 -17.71
N HIS A 591 -13.02 10.69 -16.67
CA HIS A 591 -13.32 9.27 -16.53
C HIS A 591 -14.10 8.75 -17.74
N GLU A 592 -15.25 9.34 -18.03
CA GLU A 592 -16.14 8.93 -19.15
C GLU A 592 -15.45 9.12 -20.51
N THR A 593 -14.68 10.21 -20.67
CA THR A 593 -13.97 10.44 -21.94
C THR A 593 -12.87 9.42 -22.17
N PHE A 594 -12.20 8.96 -21.12
CA PHE A 594 -11.22 7.88 -21.27
C PHE A 594 -11.87 6.53 -21.61
N HIS A 595 -13.11 6.26 -21.16
CA HIS A 595 -13.88 5.15 -21.71
C HIS A 595 -14.12 5.32 -23.22
N ALA A 596 -14.48 6.52 -23.66
CA ALA A 596 -14.61 6.83 -25.09
C ALA A 596 -13.28 6.75 -25.85
N MET A 597 -12.13 6.80 -25.17
CA MET A 597 -10.79 6.58 -25.70
C MET A 597 -10.30 5.12 -25.53
N GLY A 598 -11.18 4.21 -25.13
CA GLY A 598 -10.90 2.77 -25.12
C GLY A 598 -10.43 2.20 -23.78
N LEU A 599 -10.41 2.97 -22.69
CA LEU A 599 -10.04 2.44 -21.39
C LEU A 599 -11.20 1.73 -20.70
N TYR A 600 -10.93 0.57 -20.16
CA TYR A 600 -11.79 -0.12 -19.18
C TYR A 600 -11.54 0.44 -17.78
N HIS A 601 -12.46 0.19 -16.85
CA HIS A 601 -12.16 0.39 -15.43
C HIS A 601 -10.93 -0.41 -15.01
N THR A 602 -10.18 0.10 -14.03
CA THR A 602 -9.02 -0.63 -13.50
C THR A 602 -9.38 -1.95 -12.85
N PHE A 603 -10.63 -2.12 -12.42
CA PHE A 603 -11.16 -3.35 -11.83
C PHE A 603 -11.90 -4.26 -12.83
N ASP A 604 -11.95 -3.90 -14.12
CA ASP A 604 -12.54 -4.76 -15.15
C ASP A 604 -11.55 -5.85 -15.59
N ASN A 605 -12.03 -7.08 -15.73
CA ASN A 605 -11.20 -8.20 -16.22
C ASN A 605 -10.74 -8.05 -17.67
N ASN A 606 -11.37 -7.21 -18.47
CA ASN A 606 -10.97 -6.86 -19.83
C ASN A 606 -9.89 -5.79 -19.86
N SER A 607 -9.62 -5.11 -18.74
CA SER A 607 -8.47 -4.23 -18.63
C SER A 607 -7.16 -5.03 -18.78
N GLU A 608 -6.12 -4.41 -19.34
CA GLU A 608 -4.81 -5.07 -19.48
C GLU A 608 -4.29 -5.59 -18.15
N PHE A 609 -4.47 -4.81 -17.08
CA PHE A 609 -4.24 -5.23 -15.70
C PHE A 609 -5.48 -4.91 -14.88
N THR A 610 -5.93 -5.91 -14.09
CA THR A 610 -7.10 -5.78 -13.22
C THR A 610 -6.64 -5.59 -11.79
N PHE A 611 -7.13 -4.54 -11.15
CA PHE A 611 -6.88 -4.25 -9.73
C PHE A 611 -8.14 -4.45 -8.91
N LYS A 612 -7.99 -4.64 -7.63
CA LYS A 612 -9.11 -4.64 -6.71
C LYS A 612 -9.76 -3.26 -6.71
N GLU A 613 -11.07 -3.21 -6.92
CA GLU A 613 -11.89 -1.99 -6.93
C GLU A 613 -11.66 -1.15 -5.67
N ASP A 614 -11.73 0.16 -5.79
CA ASP A 614 -11.57 1.15 -4.73
C ASP A 614 -10.18 1.16 -4.05
N LYS A 615 -9.15 0.68 -4.72
CA LYS A 615 -7.82 0.59 -4.10
C LYS A 615 -6.72 1.34 -4.84
N THR A 616 -7.03 1.95 -5.98
CA THR A 616 -6.02 2.66 -6.79
C THR A 616 -6.28 4.17 -6.82
N ASN A 617 -5.26 4.94 -7.19
CA ASN A 617 -5.40 6.38 -7.46
C ASN A 617 -5.58 6.68 -8.96
N ASN A 618 -5.99 5.68 -9.74
CA ASN A 618 -6.20 5.79 -11.17
C ASN A 618 -7.53 6.46 -11.47
N ILE A 619 -7.59 7.29 -12.53
CA ILE A 619 -8.83 7.93 -12.95
C ILE A 619 -9.93 6.94 -13.35
N MET A 620 -9.56 5.72 -13.78
CA MET A 620 -10.50 4.67 -14.16
C MET A 620 -10.92 3.77 -12.98
N ASP A 621 -10.74 4.22 -11.74
CA ASP A 621 -11.24 3.59 -10.51
C ASP A 621 -12.31 4.45 -9.88
N TYR A 622 -13.14 3.89 -8.99
CA TYR A 622 -14.15 4.61 -8.20
C TYR A 622 -13.68 4.98 -6.79
N SER A 623 -12.37 4.94 -6.58
CA SER A 623 -11.73 5.13 -5.28
C SER A 623 -12.03 6.46 -4.59
N ASP A 624 -12.28 7.54 -5.34
CA ASP A 624 -12.64 8.86 -4.81
C ASP A 624 -14.09 8.92 -4.29
N MET A 625 -14.95 8.02 -4.78
CA MET A 625 -16.33 7.86 -4.30
C MET A 625 -16.44 6.80 -3.21
N SER A 626 -15.39 6.00 -3.00
CA SER A 626 -15.33 4.94 -1.99
C SER A 626 -15.21 5.48 -0.56
N PHE A 627 -15.36 4.60 0.43
CA PHE A 627 -15.15 4.93 1.84
C PHE A 627 -13.75 5.51 2.11
N ASP A 628 -12.70 4.93 1.49
CA ASP A 628 -11.31 5.38 1.69
C ASP A 628 -11.04 6.75 1.06
N LYS A 629 -11.91 7.22 0.15
CA LYS A 629 -11.76 8.49 -0.59
C LYS A 629 -10.35 8.70 -1.09
N ILE A 630 -9.85 7.75 -1.89
CA ILE A 630 -8.54 7.84 -2.52
C ILE A 630 -8.64 8.81 -3.70
N PRO A 631 -7.86 9.90 -3.72
CA PRO A 631 -7.91 10.84 -4.84
C PRO A 631 -7.48 10.16 -6.15
N VAL A 632 -8.33 10.20 -7.16
CA VAL A 632 -8.00 9.73 -8.51
C VAL A 632 -7.22 10.84 -9.22
N VAL A 633 -5.93 10.65 -9.39
CA VAL A 633 -5.01 11.67 -9.94
C VAL A 633 -4.08 11.13 -11.03
N SER A 634 -4.10 9.84 -11.28
CA SER A 634 -3.13 9.18 -12.16
C SER A 634 -3.80 8.44 -13.31
N THR A 635 -3.09 8.39 -14.43
CA THR A 635 -3.18 7.34 -15.44
C THR A 635 -1.90 6.51 -15.38
N TYR A 636 -1.92 5.28 -15.87
CA TYR A 636 -0.76 4.40 -15.85
C TYR A 636 -0.12 4.29 -17.24
N HIS A 637 1.17 4.04 -17.30
CA HIS A 637 1.90 4.07 -18.57
C HIS A 637 1.37 3.09 -19.63
N TRP A 638 0.84 1.93 -19.23
CA TRP A 638 0.22 0.98 -20.16
C TRP A 638 -1.11 1.50 -20.73
N GLN A 639 -1.82 2.40 -20.01
CA GLN A 639 -3.03 3.07 -20.50
C GLN A 639 -2.71 4.13 -21.55
N TRP A 640 -1.53 4.78 -21.47
CA TRP A 640 -1.16 5.83 -22.41
C TRP A 640 -1.14 5.32 -23.85
N GLY A 641 -0.63 4.10 -24.11
CA GLY A 641 -0.65 3.48 -25.42
C GLY A 641 -2.06 3.26 -25.98
N ILE A 642 -3.04 2.93 -25.11
CA ILE A 642 -4.45 2.78 -25.51
C ILE A 642 -5.03 4.14 -25.90
N ILE A 643 -4.78 5.18 -25.09
CA ILE A 643 -5.21 6.55 -25.41
C ILE A 643 -4.62 7.00 -26.74
N HIS A 644 -3.31 6.83 -26.95
CA HIS A 644 -2.61 7.22 -28.18
C HIS A 644 -3.21 6.59 -29.46
N ASN A 645 -3.66 5.34 -29.38
CA ASN A 645 -4.29 4.63 -30.49
C ASN A 645 -5.66 5.22 -30.92
N ASN A 646 -6.25 6.07 -30.09
CA ASN A 646 -7.58 6.65 -30.27
C ASN A 646 -7.57 8.17 -30.51
N ILE A 647 -6.40 8.80 -30.49
CA ILE A 647 -6.20 10.23 -30.76
C ILE A 647 -5.14 10.41 -31.86
N GLU A 648 -4.94 11.64 -32.33
CA GLU A 648 -4.04 11.93 -33.44
C GLU A 648 -2.62 12.24 -32.94
N LYS A 649 -1.59 11.95 -33.72
CA LYS A 649 -0.23 12.47 -33.49
C LYS A 649 -0.18 13.97 -33.79
N GLU A 650 0.66 14.73 -33.04
CA GLU A 650 0.90 16.16 -33.30
C GLU A 650 1.56 16.42 -34.66
#